data_65836857af1a3c2af4db30925d8a37d6
#
_entry.id   65836857af1a3c2af4db30925d8a37d6
#
_cell.length_a   1.000
_cell.length_b   1.000
_cell.length_c   1.000
_cell.angle_alpha   90.00
_cell.angle_beta   90.00
_cell.angle_gamma   90.00
#
_symmetry.space_group_name_H-M   'P 1'
#
loop_
_entity.id
_entity.type
_entity.pdbx_description
1 polymer ?
#
loop_
_entity_poly.entity_id
_entity_poly.type
_entity_poly.pdbx_seq_one_letter_code
_entity_poly.pdbx_strand_id
1 'polypeptide(L)'
;MKKFLRLGEKISNVSICGNDITKFSILIDGNLAGIKAPPCDCLPYIAKAASVMQDYIFKVTDVRIPILYHNFPLKTDYEIRIGNTNRNDFEGALFKDDDFHIKTVFGNVCIGGGKRGVLYGVYTFIEKYLGVRFFTKECERILYRPKIEIGDIDMFHDTVLEYRELCCWTGWDPDFSVKSKINGNFVRKLREEDGGSVGFAGGFAGLCHTFGHLVPIELFKEHPEYFALSEDGKRDPSGLCLRNANTFKVALKSAKAWLKKEKDPTLISVSVNDGDVAYCRCEKCRKIIEKGGNDTDNLFYFVNKMQRSLEKIYPKITVDTLAYGKVAVPPKKIKPDKNVMVRLCGGHIRNVSFIDTIKRFESGEKILEGDANYVKRVKKWGKICNKISVWDYPYYYRVINTPFPVFGTLLKNTRFFVDNHAKGMYINGQTECAEFTELKFYVQAKVMFDPFMTEEEYNNHVEEFLEGYYGAGWKYILKFIKLCEKTVKYSSAAREPIENIPLPKRKDGSYDETFIVKSNGLFKKAYDAALTDGEKRRVRKSWLQVEYFDLYSLMDIKMANATESEKAALIERNKNLYNELRNLGITRIGERTFMPVVKNFAQSPFEHVYWDFKSIVGDRNNETYEREVYVMIPVDLPEGTKTDISFLYRTNNENESGYLGFYADGKINDTDINPCWHLDGQYREISFKQAEVASVYTVAEKLGLPLNGLMLAFLPRHLFGVVLRVKAMDAGGYLFVRSPRIMQVD
;
A
#
# COMPACT_ATOMS: atom_id res chain seq x y z
N MET A 1 -0.59 -33.65 -2.80
CA MET A 1 0.11 -32.67 -1.97
C MET A 1 1.16 -32.00 -2.85
N LYS A 2 0.99 -30.70 -3.17
CA LYS A 2 2.01 -29.97 -3.93
C LYS A 2 3.25 -29.87 -3.03
N LYS A 3 4.40 -30.30 -3.52
CA LYS A 3 5.66 -30.22 -2.77
C LYS A 3 6.48 -29.08 -3.36
N PHE A 4 6.74 -28.04 -2.58
CA PHE A 4 7.62 -26.96 -3.00
C PHE A 4 9.08 -27.32 -2.74
N LEU A 5 9.90 -27.11 -3.75
CA LEU A 5 11.35 -27.17 -3.62
C LEU A 5 11.89 -25.87 -3.05
N ARG A 6 13.03 -25.95 -2.38
CA ARG A 6 13.81 -24.74 -2.07
C ARG A 6 14.42 -24.20 -3.36
N LEU A 7 14.62 -22.88 -3.42
CA LEU A 7 15.34 -22.28 -4.53
C LEU A 7 16.75 -22.88 -4.58
N GLY A 8 17.15 -23.44 -5.72
CA GLY A 8 18.43 -24.13 -5.90
C GLY A 8 18.37 -25.67 -5.92
N GLU A 9 17.21 -26.27 -5.58
CA GLU A 9 16.97 -27.70 -5.85
C GLU A 9 16.57 -27.88 -7.32
N LYS A 10 17.25 -28.76 -8.05
CA LYS A 10 17.09 -28.91 -9.51
C LYS A 10 15.77 -29.59 -9.88
N ILE A 11 15.12 -29.03 -10.89
CA ILE A 11 14.08 -29.73 -11.65
C ILE A 11 14.71 -30.19 -12.94
N SER A 12 14.67 -31.49 -13.20
CA SER A 12 15.56 -32.11 -14.15
C SER A 12 15.31 -31.80 -15.63
N ASN A 13 14.06 -31.69 -16.09
CA ASN A 13 13.78 -31.53 -17.52
C ASN A 13 12.64 -30.55 -17.80
N VAL A 14 12.89 -29.59 -18.67
CA VAL A 14 11.87 -28.70 -19.26
C VAL A 14 11.86 -28.88 -20.75
N SER A 15 10.69 -29.16 -21.32
CA SER A 15 10.46 -29.18 -22.78
C SER A 15 9.31 -28.25 -23.16
N ILE A 16 9.44 -27.61 -24.31
CA ILE A 16 8.45 -26.70 -24.90
C ILE A 16 8.04 -27.28 -26.26
N CYS A 17 6.77 -27.55 -26.48
CA CYS A 17 6.23 -28.20 -27.67
C CYS A 17 7.04 -29.47 -28.05
N GLY A 18 7.42 -30.28 -27.04
CA GLY A 18 8.21 -31.48 -27.21
C GLY A 18 9.72 -31.29 -27.40
N ASN A 19 10.21 -30.05 -27.45
CA ASN A 19 11.62 -29.74 -27.64
C ASN A 19 12.31 -29.40 -26.33
N ASP A 20 13.48 -30.01 -26.09
CA ASP A 20 14.28 -29.77 -24.88
C ASP A 20 14.74 -28.32 -24.78
N ILE A 21 14.74 -27.75 -23.57
CA ILE A 21 15.11 -26.35 -23.32
C ILE A 21 16.55 -26.02 -23.76
N THR A 22 17.44 -27.02 -23.83
CA THR A 22 18.83 -26.82 -24.31
C THR A 22 18.92 -26.43 -25.77
N LYS A 23 17.86 -26.62 -26.56
CA LYS A 23 17.78 -26.22 -27.96
C LYS A 23 17.31 -24.80 -28.17
N PHE A 24 16.99 -24.08 -27.09
CA PHE A 24 16.44 -22.74 -27.16
C PHE A 24 17.49 -21.66 -26.92
N SER A 25 17.22 -20.48 -27.48
CA SER A 25 17.82 -19.20 -27.08
C SER A 25 16.71 -18.22 -26.75
N ILE A 26 17.07 -17.11 -26.08
CA ILE A 26 16.18 -15.96 -25.89
C ILE A 26 16.54 -14.95 -26.97
N LEU A 27 15.59 -14.61 -27.85
CA LEU A 27 15.74 -13.58 -28.85
C LEU A 27 15.04 -12.30 -28.43
N ILE A 28 15.77 -11.17 -28.44
CA ILE A 28 15.21 -9.87 -28.11
C ILE A 28 15.41 -8.87 -29.23
N ASP A 29 14.57 -7.82 -29.20
CA ASP A 29 14.72 -6.64 -30.04
C ASP A 29 16.03 -5.91 -29.72
N GLY A 30 16.63 -5.31 -30.74
CA GLY A 30 17.87 -4.55 -30.64
C GLY A 30 19.01 -5.14 -31.47
N ASN A 31 20.04 -4.35 -31.65
CA ASN A 31 21.25 -4.72 -32.36
C ASN A 31 22.46 -4.65 -31.45
N LEU A 32 23.39 -5.58 -31.58
CA LEU A 32 24.71 -5.43 -30.98
C LEU A 32 25.40 -4.23 -31.59
N ALA A 33 25.57 -3.16 -30.84
CA ALA A 33 26.40 -2.03 -31.26
C ALA A 33 27.85 -2.38 -31.02
N GLY A 34 28.60 -2.67 -32.10
CA GLY A 34 30.04 -2.81 -32.17
C GLY A 34 30.85 -3.28 -30.95
N ILE A 35 32.05 -3.78 -31.13
CA ILE A 35 32.91 -4.53 -30.17
C ILE A 35 33.20 -3.87 -28.77
N LYS A 36 32.67 -2.70 -28.48
CA LYS A 36 32.84 -2.08 -27.15
C LYS A 36 31.54 -2.23 -26.35
N ALA A 37 31.56 -3.15 -25.40
CA ALA A 37 30.46 -3.49 -24.51
C ALA A 37 30.00 -2.33 -23.61
N PRO A 38 28.76 -2.39 -23.10
CA PRO A 38 27.52 -2.62 -23.80
C PRO A 38 26.95 -1.30 -24.30
N PRO A 39 26.36 -1.22 -25.36
CA PRO A 39 24.92 -1.31 -25.33
C PRO A 39 24.33 -2.02 -26.52
N CYS A 40 23.36 -2.85 -26.29
CA CYS A 40 22.34 -3.05 -27.27
C CYS A 40 21.45 -1.81 -27.30
N ASP A 41 20.91 -1.46 -28.44
CA ASP A 41 19.89 -0.41 -28.60
C ASP A 41 18.47 -0.89 -28.20
N CYS A 42 18.39 -1.96 -27.41
CA CYS A 42 17.12 -2.47 -26.94
C CYS A 42 16.57 -1.66 -25.76
N LEU A 43 15.25 -1.67 -25.62
CA LEU A 43 14.59 -0.98 -24.49
C LEU A 43 14.95 -1.65 -23.15
N PRO A 44 15.25 -0.87 -22.10
CA PRO A 44 15.73 -1.41 -20.82
C PRO A 44 14.83 -2.50 -20.23
N TYR A 45 13.50 -2.36 -20.33
CA TYR A 45 12.55 -3.36 -19.82
C TYR A 45 12.53 -4.66 -20.64
N ILE A 46 12.89 -4.63 -21.93
CA ILE A 46 13.08 -5.84 -22.76
C ILE A 46 14.34 -6.59 -22.32
N ALA A 47 15.45 -5.87 -22.16
CA ALA A 47 16.69 -6.45 -21.68
C ALA A 47 16.53 -7.11 -20.30
N LYS A 48 15.83 -6.42 -19.36
CA LYS A 48 15.50 -6.97 -18.07
C LYS A 48 14.62 -8.21 -18.18
N ALA A 49 13.59 -8.20 -19.02
CA ALA A 49 12.70 -9.34 -19.24
C ALA A 49 13.47 -10.58 -19.74
N ALA A 50 14.43 -10.41 -20.65
CA ALA A 50 15.28 -11.48 -21.13
C ALA A 50 16.20 -12.03 -20.04
N SER A 51 16.85 -11.14 -19.27
CA SER A 51 17.71 -11.54 -18.15
C SER A 51 16.91 -12.31 -17.09
N VAL A 52 15.73 -11.84 -16.72
CA VAL A 52 14.82 -12.51 -15.78
C VAL A 52 14.43 -13.90 -16.31
N MET A 53 14.06 -14.02 -17.58
CA MET A 53 13.71 -15.31 -18.19
C MET A 53 14.89 -16.29 -18.12
N GLN A 54 16.09 -15.84 -18.51
CA GLN A 54 17.31 -16.65 -18.45
C GLN A 54 17.61 -17.14 -17.04
N ASP A 55 17.54 -16.22 -16.07
CA ASP A 55 17.87 -16.54 -14.67
C ASP A 55 16.89 -17.55 -14.05
N TYR A 56 15.59 -17.45 -14.36
CA TYR A 56 14.60 -18.39 -13.82
C TYR A 56 14.62 -19.75 -14.57
N ILE A 57 14.91 -19.76 -15.87
CA ILE A 57 15.19 -21.03 -16.57
C ILE A 57 16.39 -21.72 -15.93
N PHE A 58 17.48 -20.97 -15.69
CA PHE A 58 18.66 -21.52 -15.02
C PHE A 58 18.37 -22.02 -13.60
N LYS A 59 17.64 -21.26 -12.80
CA LYS A 59 17.24 -21.68 -11.43
C LYS A 59 16.42 -22.94 -11.40
N VAL A 60 15.60 -23.17 -12.42
CA VAL A 60 14.70 -24.33 -12.51
C VAL A 60 15.40 -25.55 -13.12
N THR A 61 16.26 -25.36 -14.13
CA THR A 61 16.80 -26.43 -14.96
C THR A 61 18.30 -26.66 -14.83
N ASP A 62 19.04 -25.69 -14.26
CA ASP A 62 20.51 -25.60 -14.30
C ASP A 62 21.07 -25.39 -15.74
N VAL A 63 20.21 -25.10 -16.70
CA VAL A 63 20.57 -24.82 -18.10
C VAL A 63 20.54 -23.31 -18.33
N ARG A 64 21.67 -22.74 -18.76
CA ARG A 64 21.76 -21.31 -19.10
C ARG A 64 21.70 -21.17 -20.63
N ILE A 65 20.51 -20.83 -21.13
CA ILE A 65 20.32 -20.58 -22.56
C ILE A 65 20.82 -19.17 -22.93
N PRO A 66 21.39 -18.94 -24.15
CA PRO A 66 21.93 -17.64 -24.52
C PRO A 66 20.84 -16.60 -24.80
N ILE A 67 21.16 -15.32 -24.55
CA ILE A 67 20.38 -14.18 -25.01
C ILE A 67 21.00 -13.67 -26.31
N LEU A 68 20.21 -13.60 -27.39
CA LEU A 68 20.63 -13.20 -28.74
C LEU A 68 19.88 -11.94 -29.17
N TYR A 69 20.54 -11.15 -30.01
CA TYR A 69 19.99 -9.96 -30.65
C TYR A 69 19.71 -10.25 -32.13
N HIS A 70 18.95 -9.40 -32.84
CA HIS A 70 18.54 -9.60 -34.22
C HIS A 70 19.70 -9.82 -35.21
N ASN A 71 20.81 -9.12 -35.01
CA ASN A 71 21.98 -9.18 -35.86
C ASN A 71 23.03 -10.19 -35.37
N PHE A 72 22.73 -11.00 -34.36
CA PHE A 72 23.68 -11.97 -33.87
C PHE A 72 23.75 -13.19 -34.80
N PRO A 73 24.97 -13.65 -35.21
CA PRO A 73 25.11 -14.68 -36.21
C PRO A 73 24.72 -16.10 -35.72
N LEU A 74 24.73 -16.32 -34.39
CA LEU A 74 24.35 -17.61 -33.83
C LEU A 74 22.84 -17.83 -34.01
N LYS A 75 22.47 -19.02 -34.48
CA LYS A 75 21.08 -19.49 -34.55
C LYS A 75 20.93 -20.73 -33.70
N THR A 76 19.81 -20.84 -33.05
CA THR A 76 19.37 -22.06 -32.32
C THR A 76 18.17 -22.66 -33.04
N ASP A 77 17.85 -23.92 -32.71
CA ASP A 77 16.71 -24.58 -33.34
C ASP A 77 15.39 -23.89 -33.00
N TYR A 78 15.29 -23.38 -31.74
CA TYR A 78 14.09 -22.74 -31.20
C TYR A 78 14.44 -21.46 -30.43
N GLU A 79 13.45 -20.56 -30.34
CA GLU A 79 13.61 -19.25 -29.73
C GLU A 79 12.51 -18.98 -28.68
N ILE A 80 12.88 -18.35 -27.56
CA ILE A 80 11.96 -17.62 -26.68
C ILE A 80 12.09 -16.14 -27.09
N ARG A 81 11.10 -15.63 -27.82
CA ARG A 81 11.09 -14.30 -28.41
C ARG A 81 10.42 -13.33 -27.48
N ILE A 82 11.12 -12.27 -27.07
CA ILE A 82 10.65 -11.28 -26.11
C ILE A 82 10.60 -9.90 -26.74
N GLY A 83 9.42 -9.27 -26.71
CA GLY A 83 9.17 -7.97 -27.32
C GLY A 83 8.92 -8.04 -28.82
N ASN A 84 9.15 -6.93 -29.50
CA ASN A 84 8.96 -6.78 -30.95
C ASN A 84 10.21 -7.25 -31.70
N THR A 85 10.36 -8.54 -31.87
CA THR A 85 11.50 -9.08 -32.62
C THR A 85 11.29 -8.98 -34.12
N ASN A 86 12.40 -9.13 -34.92
CA ASN A 86 12.34 -9.17 -36.40
C ASN A 86 11.64 -10.42 -36.95
N ARG A 87 11.03 -11.23 -36.11
CA ARG A 87 10.15 -12.36 -36.49
C ARG A 87 8.71 -11.90 -36.70
N ASN A 88 8.39 -10.64 -36.35
CA ASN A 88 7.08 -9.99 -36.54
C ASN A 88 5.90 -10.74 -35.93
N ASP A 89 6.13 -11.48 -34.81
CA ASP A 89 5.09 -12.28 -34.15
C ASP A 89 3.90 -11.45 -33.66
N PHE A 90 4.12 -10.15 -33.41
CA PHE A 90 3.11 -9.21 -32.91
C PHE A 90 2.93 -7.98 -33.83
N GLU A 91 3.19 -8.15 -35.12
CA GLU A 91 3.01 -7.06 -36.09
C GLU A 91 1.57 -6.54 -36.08
N GLY A 92 1.41 -5.22 -35.95
CA GLY A 92 0.11 -4.55 -35.87
C GLY A 92 -0.63 -4.72 -34.55
N ALA A 93 -0.12 -5.47 -33.57
CA ALA A 93 -0.75 -5.59 -32.26
C ALA A 93 -0.63 -4.30 -31.46
N LEU A 94 -1.72 -3.86 -30.84
CA LEU A 94 -1.76 -2.71 -29.95
C LEU A 94 -1.91 -3.19 -28.50
N PHE A 95 -0.93 -2.88 -27.68
CA PHE A 95 -0.92 -3.22 -26.25
C PHE A 95 -1.03 -1.94 -25.41
N LYS A 96 -1.88 -1.97 -24.37
CA LYS A 96 -1.75 -1.02 -23.27
C LYS A 96 -0.45 -1.31 -22.50
N ASP A 97 0.00 -0.39 -21.67
CA ASP A 97 1.29 -0.52 -20.98
C ASP A 97 1.46 -1.84 -20.21
N ASP A 98 0.39 -2.41 -19.68
CA ASP A 98 0.41 -3.62 -18.85
C ASP A 98 -0.12 -4.88 -19.57
N ASP A 99 -0.66 -4.74 -20.78
CA ASP A 99 -1.16 -5.86 -21.57
C ASP A 99 -0.01 -6.71 -22.09
N PHE A 100 -0.23 -8.00 -22.22
CA PHE A 100 0.72 -8.92 -22.84
C PHE A 100 0.03 -10.09 -23.52
N HIS A 101 0.77 -10.70 -24.44
CA HIS A 101 0.37 -11.92 -25.13
C HIS A 101 1.53 -12.93 -25.07
N ILE A 102 1.25 -14.11 -24.56
CA ILE A 102 2.17 -15.26 -24.62
C ILE A 102 1.57 -16.26 -25.59
N LYS A 103 2.29 -16.60 -26.63
CA LYS A 103 1.84 -17.60 -27.60
C LYS A 103 2.99 -18.47 -28.11
N THR A 104 2.67 -19.66 -28.59
CA THR A 104 3.62 -20.51 -29.31
C THR A 104 3.42 -20.36 -30.81
N VAL A 105 4.52 -20.29 -31.56
CA VAL A 105 4.54 -20.22 -33.01
C VAL A 105 5.62 -21.15 -33.55
N PHE A 106 5.23 -22.22 -34.21
CA PHE A 106 6.14 -23.25 -34.74
C PHE A 106 7.17 -23.75 -33.70
N GLY A 107 6.71 -24.04 -32.47
CA GLY A 107 7.57 -24.53 -31.39
C GLY A 107 8.35 -23.43 -30.62
N ASN A 108 8.28 -22.18 -31.06
CA ASN A 108 8.89 -21.04 -30.38
C ASN A 108 7.90 -20.42 -29.39
N VAL A 109 8.39 -19.87 -28.31
CA VAL A 109 7.58 -19.07 -27.37
C VAL A 109 7.73 -17.58 -27.71
N CYS A 110 6.62 -16.88 -27.89
CA CYS A 110 6.59 -15.47 -28.18
C CYS A 110 5.90 -14.71 -27.05
N ILE A 111 6.56 -13.71 -26.46
CA ILE A 111 6.04 -12.86 -25.38
C ILE A 111 6.10 -11.42 -25.83
N GLY A 112 4.95 -10.86 -26.21
CA GLY A 112 4.78 -9.45 -26.56
C GLY A 112 3.94 -8.71 -25.55
N GLY A 113 4.04 -7.38 -25.52
CA GLY A 113 3.24 -6.58 -24.60
C GLY A 113 3.64 -5.10 -24.59
N GLY A 114 2.94 -4.33 -23.76
CA GLY A 114 3.28 -2.93 -23.48
C GLY A 114 4.52 -2.80 -22.59
N LYS A 115 4.84 -1.58 -22.14
CA LYS A 115 6.08 -1.25 -21.41
C LYS A 115 6.31 -2.16 -20.19
N ARG A 116 5.30 -2.37 -19.36
CA ARG A 116 5.33 -3.30 -18.22
C ARG A 116 4.86 -4.69 -18.64
N GLY A 117 3.97 -4.74 -19.63
CA GLY A 117 3.30 -5.98 -20.06
C GLY A 117 4.27 -7.06 -20.48
N VAL A 118 5.35 -6.73 -21.20
CA VAL A 118 6.38 -7.71 -21.58
C VAL A 118 6.98 -8.38 -20.33
N LEU A 119 7.36 -7.60 -19.34
CA LEU A 119 7.94 -8.10 -18.10
C LEU A 119 6.90 -8.90 -17.27
N TYR A 120 5.64 -8.45 -17.25
CA TYR A 120 4.54 -9.19 -16.63
C TYR A 120 4.25 -10.52 -17.34
N GLY A 121 4.35 -10.54 -18.67
CA GLY A 121 4.26 -11.75 -19.47
C GLY A 121 5.35 -12.76 -19.11
N VAL A 122 6.60 -12.29 -19.00
CA VAL A 122 7.74 -13.12 -18.57
C VAL A 122 7.51 -13.68 -17.16
N TYR A 123 7.14 -12.85 -16.18
CA TYR A 123 6.84 -13.36 -14.82
C TYR A 123 5.64 -14.28 -14.80
N THR A 124 4.63 -14.06 -15.64
CA THR A 124 3.48 -14.96 -15.78
C THR A 124 3.88 -16.31 -16.38
N PHE A 125 4.76 -16.30 -17.39
CA PHE A 125 5.33 -17.54 -17.93
C PHE A 125 6.10 -18.33 -16.86
N ILE A 126 6.95 -17.66 -16.10
CA ILE A 126 7.72 -18.24 -15.00
C ILE A 126 6.80 -18.85 -13.93
N GLU A 127 5.76 -18.13 -13.53
CA GLU A 127 4.81 -18.62 -12.52
C GLU A 127 3.96 -19.80 -13.03
N LYS A 128 3.39 -19.66 -14.21
CA LYS A 128 2.39 -20.57 -14.75
C LYS A 128 3.01 -21.85 -15.30
N TYR A 129 4.08 -21.70 -16.05
CA TYR A 129 4.68 -22.81 -16.78
C TYR A 129 5.92 -23.39 -16.09
N LEU A 130 6.82 -22.57 -15.57
CA LEU A 130 7.98 -23.05 -14.81
C LEU A 130 7.68 -23.38 -13.35
N GLY A 131 6.52 -22.98 -12.82
CA GLY A 131 6.07 -23.34 -11.48
C GLY A 131 6.74 -22.57 -10.35
N VAL A 132 7.36 -21.43 -10.62
CA VAL A 132 7.93 -20.56 -9.59
C VAL A 132 6.81 -19.79 -8.89
N ARG A 133 6.96 -19.52 -7.60
CA ARG A 133 6.04 -18.70 -6.80
C ARG A 133 6.80 -17.63 -6.05
N PHE A 134 6.33 -16.39 -6.15
CA PHE A 134 6.87 -15.20 -5.50
C PHE A 134 5.97 -14.82 -4.32
N PHE A 135 6.21 -15.38 -3.15
CA PHE A 135 5.35 -15.13 -1.98
C PHE A 135 5.70 -13.85 -1.24
N THR A 136 6.99 -13.62 -1.00
CA THR A 136 7.54 -12.38 -0.47
C THR A 136 8.89 -12.11 -1.11
N LYS A 137 9.49 -10.95 -0.84
CA LYS A 137 10.85 -10.64 -1.28
C LYS A 137 11.85 -11.74 -0.86
N GLU A 138 11.69 -12.29 0.35
CA GLU A 138 12.59 -13.29 0.94
C GLU A 138 12.10 -14.73 0.75
N CYS A 139 10.93 -14.93 0.15
CA CYS A 139 10.33 -16.25 0.02
C CYS A 139 9.86 -16.52 -1.41
N GLU A 140 10.77 -17.07 -2.21
CA GLU A 140 10.47 -17.67 -3.51
C GLU A 140 10.51 -19.20 -3.38
N ARG A 141 9.67 -19.89 -4.10
CA ARG A 141 9.57 -21.36 -4.14
C ARG A 141 9.36 -21.84 -5.55
N ILE A 142 9.85 -23.04 -5.81
CA ILE A 142 9.60 -23.77 -7.05
C ILE A 142 8.67 -24.93 -6.72
N LEU A 143 7.58 -25.05 -7.48
CA LEU A 143 6.68 -26.18 -7.35
C LEU A 143 7.37 -27.42 -7.89
N TYR A 144 7.49 -28.46 -7.04
CA TYR A 144 8.12 -29.72 -7.45
C TYR A 144 7.37 -30.39 -8.61
N ARG A 145 8.07 -30.55 -9.72
CA ARG A 145 7.63 -31.28 -10.90
C ARG A 145 8.84 -32.06 -11.42
N PRO A 146 8.81 -33.40 -11.48
CA PRO A 146 9.95 -34.18 -11.99
C PRO A 146 10.23 -33.90 -13.46
N LYS A 147 9.21 -33.48 -14.22
CA LYS A 147 9.27 -33.05 -15.61
C LYS A 147 8.30 -31.92 -15.83
N ILE A 148 8.72 -30.91 -16.58
CA ILE A 148 7.89 -29.78 -17.03
C ILE A 148 7.73 -29.91 -18.54
N GLU A 149 6.54 -30.19 -18.99
CA GLU A 149 6.15 -30.23 -20.41
C GLU A 149 5.22 -29.05 -20.68
N ILE A 150 5.68 -28.11 -21.51
CA ILE A 150 4.92 -26.95 -21.93
C ILE A 150 4.42 -27.22 -23.34
N GLY A 151 3.09 -27.34 -23.48
CA GLY A 151 2.44 -27.50 -24.79
C GLY A 151 2.24 -26.16 -25.49
N ASP A 152 1.32 -26.15 -26.45
CA ASP A 152 0.94 -24.91 -27.13
C ASP A 152 0.30 -23.90 -26.17
N ILE A 153 0.65 -22.63 -26.36
CA ILE A 153 0.19 -21.51 -25.57
C ILE A 153 -0.49 -20.51 -26.51
N ASP A 154 -1.63 -19.99 -26.08
CA ASP A 154 -2.25 -18.78 -26.60
C ASP A 154 -2.94 -18.07 -25.43
N MET A 155 -2.24 -17.12 -24.81
CA MET A 155 -2.69 -16.44 -23.60
C MET A 155 -2.53 -14.94 -23.76
N PHE A 156 -3.63 -14.26 -23.98
CA PHE A 156 -3.70 -12.80 -23.95
C PHE A 156 -4.20 -12.31 -22.60
N HIS A 157 -3.55 -11.30 -22.06
CA HIS A 157 -3.96 -10.60 -20.84
C HIS A 157 -4.32 -9.15 -21.20
N ASP A 158 -5.61 -8.81 -21.05
CA ASP A 158 -6.13 -7.45 -21.15
C ASP A 158 -6.28 -6.87 -19.77
N THR A 159 -5.50 -5.83 -19.48
CA THR A 159 -5.46 -5.22 -18.16
C THR A 159 -6.72 -4.42 -17.87
N VAL A 160 -7.45 -4.84 -16.86
CA VAL A 160 -8.70 -4.21 -16.40
C VAL A 160 -8.42 -3.06 -15.44
N LEU A 161 -7.59 -3.30 -14.43
CA LEU A 161 -7.18 -2.31 -13.45
C LEU A 161 -5.85 -1.69 -13.86
N GLU A 162 -5.91 -0.50 -14.46
CA GLU A 162 -4.76 0.23 -15.01
C GLU A 162 -3.83 0.79 -13.91
N TYR A 163 -4.37 1.10 -12.73
CA TYR A 163 -3.63 1.53 -11.55
C TYR A 163 -3.83 0.55 -10.41
N ARG A 164 -2.73 -0.03 -9.93
CA ARG A 164 -2.73 -1.02 -8.84
C ARG A 164 -1.67 -0.62 -7.81
N GLU A 165 -2.14 -0.20 -6.63
CA GLU A 165 -1.26 0.20 -5.54
C GLU A 165 -1.62 -0.54 -4.26
N LEU A 166 -0.63 -1.15 -3.65
CA LEU A 166 -0.71 -1.77 -2.33
C LEU A 166 0.25 -1.02 -1.39
N CYS A 167 -0.32 -0.15 -0.55
CA CYS A 167 0.44 0.58 0.46
C CYS A 167 0.80 -0.35 1.62
N CYS A 168 1.68 -1.30 1.36
CA CYS A 168 2.15 -2.29 2.32
C CYS A 168 3.67 -2.37 2.23
N TRP A 169 4.35 -2.52 3.38
CA TRP A 169 5.81 -2.59 3.43
C TRP A 169 6.42 -3.68 2.54
N THR A 170 5.72 -4.79 2.38
CA THR A 170 6.10 -5.88 1.46
C THR A 170 6.25 -5.38 0.02
N GLY A 171 5.42 -4.42 -0.39
CA GLY A 171 5.43 -3.82 -1.73
C GLY A 171 6.37 -2.62 -1.88
N TRP A 172 7.21 -2.28 -0.90
CA TRP A 172 8.15 -1.16 -1.01
C TRP A 172 9.39 -1.51 -1.84
N ASP A 173 9.65 -2.79 -2.02
CA ASP A 173 10.70 -3.26 -2.90
C ASP A 173 10.22 -3.21 -4.37
N PRO A 174 10.90 -2.47 -5.27
CA PRO A 174 10.48 -2.35 -6.67
C PRO A 174 10.48 -3.67 -7.42
N ASP A 175 11.49 -4.52 -7.21
CA ASP A 175 11.61 -5.81 -7.90
C ASP A 175 10.49 -6.77 -7.48
N PHE A 176 10.17 -6.80 -6.18
CA PHE A 176 9.05 -7.60 -5.69
C PHE A 176 7.69 -7.06 -6.17
N SER A 177 7.54 -5.73 -6.26
CA SER A 177 6.35 -5.11 -6.82
C SER A 177 6.12 -5.49 -8.28
N VAL A 178 7.17 -5.51 -9.10
CA VAL A 178 7.07 -5.94 -10.51
C VAL A 178 6.69 -7.42 -10.60
N LYS A 179 7.32 -8.30 -9.81
CA LYS A 179 6.95 -9.72 -9.71
C LYS A 179 5.48 -9.91 -9.33
N SER A 180 4.97 -9.03 -8.46
CA SER A 180 3.58 -9.02 -8.00
C SER A 180 2.64 -8.24 -8.93
N LYS A 181 3.16 -7.66 -10.02
CA LYS A 181 2.42 -6.88 -11.03
C LYS A 181 1.72 -5.64 -10.45
N ILE A 182 2.31 -5.04 -9.41
CA ILE A 182 1.88 -3.77 -8.81
C ILE A 182 2.63 -2.62 -9.48
N ASN A 183 1.91 -1.61 -9.95
CA ASN A 183 2.46 -0.58 -10.82
C ASN A 183 2.36 0.86 -10.31
N GLY A 184 1.76 1.10 -9.14
CA GLY A 184 1.63 2.44 -8.56
C GLY A 184 2.97 3.06 -8.15
N ASN A 185 2.96 4.35 -7.78
CA ASN A 185 4.16 5.10 -7.40
C ASN A 185 4.13 5.67 -5.97
N PHE A 186 3.14 5.28 -5.17
CA PHE A 186 2.95 5.91 -3.85
C PHE A 186 4.04 5.50 -2.84
N VAL A 187 4.29 4.18 -2.71
CA VAL A 187 5.25 3.67 -1.71
C VAL A 187 6.64 3.37 -2.28
N ARG A 188 6.77 3.31 -3.60
CA ARG A 188 8.03 3.16 -4.34
C ARG A 188 7.85 3.66 -5.77
N LYS A 189 8.94 3.89 -6.45
CA LYS A 189 8.97 4.21 -7.88
C LYS A 189 9.57 3.04 -8.63
N LEU A 190 8.88 2.54 -9.65
CA LEU A 190 9.43 1.56 -10.57
C LEU A 190 10.42 2.25 -11.52
N ARG A 191 11.52 1.56 -11.82
CA ARG A 191 12.58 2.06 -12.69
C ARG A 191 12.16 1.97 -14.18
N GLU A 192 12.91 2.59 -15.05
CA GLU A 192 12.67 2.50 -16.50
C GLU A 192 12.77 1.06 -17.02
N GLU A 193 13.73 0.30 -16.51
CA GLU A 193 13.87 -1.13 -16.78
C GLU A 193 12.70 -2.01 -16.25
N ASP A 194 11.89 -1.47 -15.35
CA ASP A 194 10.66 -2.09 -14.86
C ASP A 194 9.43 -1.69 -15.70
N GLY A 195 9.61 -0.85 -16.72
CA GLY A 195 8.57 -0.23 -17.52
C GLY A 195 7.95 1.02 -16.89
N GLY A 196 8.51 1.52 -15.77
CA GLY A 196 8.06 2.71 -15.05
C GLY A 196 6.77 2.51 -14.26
N SER A 197 6.45 3.48 -13.39
CA SER A 197 5.22 3.46 -12.60
C SER A 197 4.05 4.13 -13.31
N VAL A 198 2.83 3.72 -12.96
CA VAL A 198 1.62 4.55 -13.11
C VAL A 198 1.51 5.40 -11.85
N GLY A 199 1.54 6.72 -12.00
CA GLY A 199 1.68 7.54 -10.82
C GLY A 199 1.00 8.89 -10.89
N PHE A 200 0.68 9.38 -9.70
CA PHE A 200 0.14 10.71 -9.51
C PHE A 200 1.26 11.75 -9.58
N ALA A 201 1.05 12.80 -10.37
CA ALA A 201 1.93 13.96 -10.37
C ALA A 201 1.90 14.66 -9.01
N GLY A 202 3.06 15.18 -8.57
CA GLY A 202 3.21 15.82 -7.26
C GLY A 202 3.65 14.87 -6.14
N GLY A 203 4.04 13.64 -6.47
CA GLY A 203 4.56 12.67 -5.51
C GLY A 203 3.56 12.33 -4.41
N PHE A 204 4.02 12.24 -3.16
CA PHE A 204 3.17 11.92 -2.01
C PHE A 204 2.03 12.94 -1.82
N ALA A 205 2.33 14.24 -1.92
CA ALA A 205 1.34 15.30 -1.81
C ALA A 205 0.31 15.30 -2.94
N GLY A 206 0.62 14.65 -4.06
CA GLY A 206 -0.23 14.58 -5.24
C GLY A 206 -1.21 13.42 -5.26
N LEU A 207 -1.16 12.48 -4.27
CA LEU A 207 -2.05 11.33 -4.28
C LEU A 207 -3.49 11.67 -3.91
N CYS A 208 -3.70 12.45 -2.84
CA CYS A 208 -5.02 12.78 -2.30
C CYS A 208 -4.97 14.09 -1.50
N HIS A 209 -6.15 14.63 -1.15
CA HIS A 209 -6.27 15.84 -0.31
C HIS A 209 -5.46 17.03 -0.83
N THR A 210 -5.52 17.24 -2.17
CA THR A 210 -4.59 18.12 -2.88
C THR A 210 -4.99 19.59 -2.89
N PHE A 211 -6.19 19.93 -2.44
CA PHE A 211 -6.65 21.34 -2.49
C PHE A 211 -5.74 22.30 -1.74
N GLY A 212 -5.24 21.91 -0.55
CA GLY A 212 -4.31 22.71 0.23
C GLY A 212 -2.93 22.90 -0.42
N HIS A 213 -2.54 21.98 -1.30
CA HIS A 213 -1.29 22.06 -2.06
C HIS A 213 -1.45 22.80 -3.40
N LEU A 214 -2.63 22.66 -4.02
CA LEU A 214 -2.93 23.37 -5.28
C LEU A 214 -3.24 24.86 -5.06
N VAL A 215 -3.82 25.20 -3.90
CA VAL A 215 -4.08 26.56 -3.44
C VAL A 215 -3.54 26.68 -2.02
N PRO A 216 -2.28 27.11 -1.86
CA PRO A 216 -1.62 27.18 -0.55
C PRO A 216 -2.39 28.01 0.46
N ILE A 217 -2.44 27.55 1.72
CA ILE A 217 -3.19 28.19 2.81
C ILE A 217 -2.66 29.59 3.14
N GLU A 218 -1.40 29.85 2.87
CA GLU A 218 -0.75 31.15 3.08
C GLU A 218 -1.45 32.27 2.31
N LEU A 219 -2.06 31.94 1.17
CA LEU A 219 -2.86 32.89 0.38
C LEU A 219 -4.13 33.35 1.10
N PHE A 220 -4.53 32.70 2.20
CA PHE A 220 -5.72 33.08 2.93
C PHE A 220 -5.64 34.51 3.52
N LYS A 221 -4.47 34.93 3.91
CA LYS A 221 -4.25 36.29 4.48
C LYS A 221 -4.54 37.42 3.48
N GLU A 222 -4.15 37.20 2.22
CA GLU A 222 -4.26 38.22 1.17
C GLU A 222 -5.51 38.00 0.30
N HIS A 223 -5.93 36.76 0.15
CA HIS A 223 -7.01 36.33 -0.73
C HIS A 223 -8.02 35.40 -0.05
N PRO A 224 -8.68 35.84 1.03
CA PRO A 224 -9.67 35.01 1.74
C PRO A 224 -10.81 34.56 0.81
N GLU A 225 -11.09 35.28 -0.26
CA GLU A 225 -12.13 34.94 -1.24
C GLU A 225 -11.79 33.69 -2.09
N TYR A 226 -10.56 33.17 -2.05
CA TYR A 226 -10.20 31.91 -2.68
C TYR A 226 -10.72 30.69 -1.90
N PHE A 227 -10.99 30.88 -0.63
CA PHE A 227 -11.38 29.85 0.31
C PHE A 227 -12.89 29.83 0.56
N ALA A 228 -13.38 28.78 1.19
CA ALA A 228 -14.80 28.57 1.39
C ALA A 228 -15.43 29.66 2.26
N LEU A 229 -16.62 30.11 1.92
CA LEU A 229 -17.44 30.93 2.78
C LEU A 229 -18.38 30.01 3.54
N SER A 230 -18.24 29.91 4.85
CA SER A 230 -19.10 29.11 5.71
C SER A 230 -20.52 29.70 5.83
N GLU A 231 -21.43 28.97 6.44
CA GLU A 231 -22.83 29.40 6.57
C GLU A 231 -22.97 30.59 7.53
N ASP A 232 -22.05 30.77 8.47
CA ASP A 232 -21.95 31.91 9.39
C ASP A 232 -21.37 33.19 8.75
N GLY A 233 -21.07 33.17 7.46
CA GLY A 233 -20.53 34.28 6.71
C GLY A 233 -19.01 34.50 6.84
N LYS A 234 -18.29 33.60 7.53
CA LYS A 234 -16.83 33.65 7.66
C LYS A 234 -16.14 32.86 6.59
N ARG A 235 -14.94 33.27 6.19
CA ARG A 235 -14.06 32.50 5.31
C ARG A 235 -13.30 31.45 6.11
N ASP A 236 -13.28 30.24 5.59
CA ASP A 236 -12.65 29.09 6.21
C ASP A 236 -11.60 28.49 5.26
N PRO A 237 -10.32 28.47 5.65
CA PRO A 237 -9.23 27.99 4.82
C PRO A 237 -9.19 26.46 4.65
N SER A 238 -9.98 25.69 5.39
CA SER A 238 -10.05 24.23 5.25
C SER A 238 -10.64 23.78 3.90
N GLY A 239 -11.43 24.66 3.26
CA GLY A 239 -12.05 24.38 1.96
C GLY A 239 -11.81 25.52 0.94
N LEU A 240 -12.08 25.22 -0.33
CA LEU A 240 -11.91 26.18 -1.42
C LEU A 240 -13.24 26.71 -1.94
N CYS A 241 -13.23 27.95 -2.47
CA CYS A 241 -14.31 28.49 -3.27
C CYS A 241 -14.22 27.99 -4.72
N LEU A 242 -14.84 26.88 -5.05
CA LEU A 242 -14.73 26.18 -6.33
C LEU A 242 -15.34 26.94 -7.53
N ARG A 243 -16.07 28.02 -7.28
CA ARG A 243 -16.66 28.92 -8.30
C ARG A 243 -15.91 30.24 -8.46
N ASN A 244 -14.85 30.48 -7.68
CA ASN A 244 -14.01 31.65 -7.84
C ASN A 244 -13.00 31.39 -8.99
N ALA A 245 -12.94 32.33 -9.94
CA ALA A 245 -12.08 32.21 -11.11
C ALA A 245 -10.58 32.29 -10.77
N ASN A 246 -10.21 33.07 -9.75
CA ASN A 246 -8.82 33.20 -9.35
C ASN A 246 -8.34 31.97 -8.55
N THR A 247 -9.18 31.39 -7.68
CA THR A 247 -8.92 30.08 -7.05
C THR A 247 -8.57 29.04 -8.11
N PHE A 248 -9.34 29.00 -9.20
CA PHE A 248 -9.07 28.08 -10.31
C PHE A 248 -7.74 28.39 -11.02
N LYS A 249 -7.42 29.65 -11.26
CA LYS A 249 -6.15 30.05 -11.91
C LYS A 249 -4.93 29.62 -11.07
N VAL A 250 -4.98 29.83 -9.76
CA VAL A 250 -3.91 29.40 -8.84
C VAL A 250 -3.77 27.88 -8.87
N ALA A 251 -4.86 27.14 -8.68
CA ALA A 251 -4.85 25.68 -8.70
C ALA A 251 -4.32 25.12 -10.05
N LEU A 252 -4.72 25.71 -11.17
CA LEU A 252 -4.22 25.29 -12.51
C LEU A 252 -2.73 25.58 -12.67
N LYS A 253 -2.23 26.70 -12.15
CA LYS A 253 -0.79 27.01 -12.15
C LYS A 253 0.00 25.97 -11.37
N SER A 254 -0.43 25.62 -10.18
CA SER A 254 0.19 24.60 -9.34
C SER A 254 0.12 23.20 -9.98
N ALA A 255 -1.02 22.82 -10.53
CA ALA A 255 -1.18 21.56 -11.26
C ALA A 255 -0.22 21.44 -12.46
N LYS A 256 -0.09 22.50 -13.25
CA LYS A 256 0.88 22.54 -14.37
C LYS A 256 2.32 22.44 -13.89
N ALA A 257 2.66 23.06 -12.77
CA ALA A 257 4.00 22.96 -12.18
C ALA A 257 4.32 21.52 -11.75
N TRP A 258 3.37 20.78 -11.18
CA TRP A 258 3.54 19.38 -10.87
C TRP A 258 3.74 18.52 -12.13
N LEU A 259 2.86 18.66 -13.11
CA LEU A 259 2.93 17.89 -14.36
C LEU A 259 4.22 18.10 -15.15
N LYS A 260 4.76 19.33 -15.13
CA LYS A 260 6.02 19.65 -15.82
C LYS A 260 7.23 18.87 -15.29
N LYS A 261 7.17 18.39 -14.02
CA LYS A 261 8.26 17.64 -13.39
C LYS A 261 8.23 16.14 -13.72
N GLU A 262 7.13 15.64 -14.23
CA GLU A 262 6.98 14.22 -14.57
C GLU A 262 7.35 13.98 -16.05
N LYS A 263 8.00 12.87 -16.34
CA LYS A 263 8.43 12.49 -17.71
C LYS A 263 7.23 12.02 -18.52
N ASP A 264 6.21 11.65 -18.35
CA ASP A 264 4.99 11.26 -19.09
C ASP A 264 3.79 11.23 -18.14
N PRO A 265 3.31 12.39 -17.66
CA PRO A 265 2.29 12.42 -16.66
C PRO A 265 0.95 11.90 -17.18
N THR A 266 0.36 10.94 -16.47
CA THR A 266 -0.93 10.34 -16.82
C THR A 266 -2.02 10.60 -15.79
N LEU A 267 -1.66 10.85 -14.54
CA LEU A 267 -2.59 11.06 -13.43
C LEU A 267 -2.24 12.31 -12.61
N ILE A 268 -3.26 13.06 -12.21
CA ILE A 268 -3.14 14.13 -11.21
C ILE A 268 -4.40 14.16 -10.36
N SER A 269 -4.25 14.23 -9.03
CA SER A 269 -5.40 14.37 -8.13
C SER A 269 -5.74 15.84 -7.90
N VAL A 270 -7.04 16.14 -7.98
CA VAL A 270 -7.64 17.46 -7.69
C VAL A 270 -8.79 17.21 -6.71
N SER A 271 -8.48 17.14 -5.42
CA SER A 271 -9.35 16.54 -4.44
C SER A 271 -9.45 17.37 -3.15
N VAL A 272 -10.61 17.23 -2.49
CA VAL A 272 -10.91 17.89 -1.21
C VAL A 272 -9.91 17.50 -0.12
N ASN A 273 -9.67 18.40 0.82
CA ASN A 273 -8.81 18.15 1.98
C ASN A 273 -9.42 17.08 2.91
N ASP A 274 -8.62 16.57 3.84
CA ASP A 274 -9.06 15.60 4.85
C ASP A 274 -9.79 16.30 6.00
N GLY A 275 -10.57 15.53 6.75
CA GLY A 275 -11.29 15.97 7.94
C GLY A 275 -12.58 16.75 7.64
N ASP A 276 -13.01 17.53 8.60
CA ASP A 276 -14.18 18.43 8.50
C ASP A 276 -13.83 19.68 7.71
N VAL A 277 -14.00 19.62 6.41
CA VAL A 277 -13.71 20.73 5.51
C VAL A 277 -14.95 21.58 5.25
N ALA A 278 -14.76 22.89 5.16
CA ALA A 278 -15.82 23.82 4.79
C ALA A 278 -16.20 23.70 3.32
N TYR A 279 -17.49 23.75 3.04
CA TYR A 279 -18.03 23.81 1.67
C TYR A 279 -18.61 25.19 1.41
N CYS A 280 -18.12 25.85 0.38
CA CYS A 280 -18.39 27.27 0.13
C CYS A 280 -19.88 27.58 -0.08
N ARG A 281 -20.40 28.58 0.61
CA ARG A 281 -21.76 29.09 0.57
C ARG A 281 -21.86 30.51 -0.03
N CYS A 282 -20.85 30.96 -0.77
CA CYS A 282 -20.97 32.22 -1.51
C CYS A 282 -22.11 32.12 -2.55
N GLU A 283 -22.62 33.27 -3.01
CA GLU A 283 -23.72 33.34 -3.96
C GLU A 283 -23.55 32.38 -5.16
N LYS A 284 -22.36 32.34 -5.78
CA LYS A 284 -22.09 31.48 -6.94
C LYS A 284 -22.14 30.00 -6.60
N CYS A 285 -21.63 29.58 -5.43
CA CYS A 285 -21.65 28.18 -4.99
C CYS A 285 -23.05 27.76 -4.52
N ARG A 286 -23.80 28.66 -3.87
CA ARG A 286 -25.16 28.42 -3.39
C ARG A 286 -26.15 28.25 -4.54
N LYS A 287 -25.99 29.02 -5.60
CA LYS A 287 -26.89 29.03 -6.78
C LYS A 287 -27.11 27.66 -7.43
N ILE A 288 -26.10 26.77 -7.42
CA ILE A 288 -26.28 25.39 -7.95
C ILE A 288 -27.10 24.53 -6.99
N ILE A 289 -26.93 24.70 -5.68
CA ILE A 289 -27.66 23.97 -4.64
C ILE A 289 -29.12 24.36 -4.65
N GLU A 290 -29.43 25.67 -4.73
CA GLU A 290 -30.79 26.21 -4.83
C GLU A 290 -31.55 25.71 -6.06
N LYS A 291 -30.80 25.44 -7.15
CA LYS A 291 -31.35 24.83 -8.36
C LYS A 291 -31.47 23.30 -8.29
N GLY A 292 -31.37 22.70 -7.09
CA GLY A 292 -31.51 21.26 -6.85
C GLY A 292 -30.26 20.44 -7.08
N GLY A 293 -29.09 21.08 -7.18
CA GLY A 293 -27.78 20.43 -7.15
C GLY A 293 -27.30 20.09 -5.74
N ASN A 294 -26.02 19.76 -5.60
CA ASN A 294 -25.35 19.50 -4.31
C ASN A 294 -23.90 19.99 -4.34
N ASP A 295 -23.15 19.82 -3.24
CA ASP A 295 -21.75 20.25 -3.15
C ASP A 295 -20.86 19.51 -4.17
N THR A 296 -21.22 18.27 -4.53
CA THR A 296 -20.51 17.48 -5.55
C THR A 296 -20.64 18.10 -6.95
N ASP A 297 -21.73 18.81 -7.25
CA ASP A 297 -21.85 19.57 -8.50
C ASP A 297 -20.85 20.75 -8.55
N ASN A 298 -20.58 21.41 -7.43
CA ASN A 298 -19.55 22.43 -7.36
C ASN A 298 -18.14 21.82 -7.56
N LEU A 299 -17.88 20.65 -6.97
CA LEU A 299 -16.63 19.92 -7.19
C LEU A 299 -16.45 19.58 -8.67
N PHE A 300 -17.44 19.00 -9.34
CA PHE A 300 -17.30 18.62 -10.75
C PHE A 300 -17.30 19.79 -11.72
N TYR A 301 -17.87 20.92 -11.35
CA TYR A 301 -17.62 22.15 -12.10
C TYR A 301 -16.13 22.50 -12.14
N PHE A 302 -15.45 22.40 -11.01
CA PHE A 302 -14.02 22.71 -10.87
C PHE A 302 -13.13 21.65 -11.52
N VAL A 303 -13.39 20.39 -11.22
CA VAL A 303 -12.61 19.23 -11.69
C VAL A 303 -12.71 19.08 -13.22
N ASN A 304 -13.91 19.15 -13.79
CA ASN A 304 -14.10 19.07 -15.24
C ASN A 304 -13.38 20.24 -15.97
N LYS A 305 -13.44 21.44 -15.39
CA LYS A 305 -12.72 22.60 -15.93
C LYS A 305 -11.20 22.39 -15.87
N MET A 306 -10.71 21.75 -14.79
CA MET A 306 -9.29 21.37 -14.65
C MET A 306 -8.91 20.37 -15.74
N GLN A 307 -9.69 19.28 -15.90
CA GLN A 307 -9.47 18.28 -16.95
C GLN A 307 -9.37 18.93 -18.34
N ARG A 308 -10.39 19.70 -18.73
CA ARG A 308 -10.41 20.39 -20.06
C ARG A 308 -9.25 21.36 -20.26
N SER A 309 -8.71 21.93 -19.19
CA SER A 309 -7.58 22.85 -19.27
C SER A 309 -6.24 22.12 -19.39
N LEU A 310 -6.11 20.98 -18.75
CA LEU A 310 -4.87 20.20 -18.74
C LEU A 310 -4.72 19.32 -19.98
N GLU A 311 -5.82 18.70 -20.47
CA GLU A 311 -5.76 17.81 -21.65
C GLU A 311 -5.33 18.53 -22.95
N LYS A 312 -5.48 19.85 -23.02
CA LYS A 312 -4.95 20.66 -24.14
C LYS A 312 -3.43 20.64 -24.24
N ILE A 313 -2.75 20.38 -23.11
CA ILE A 313 -1.29 20.38 -23.01
C ILE A 313 -0.78 18.95 -22.84
N TYR A 314 -1.51 18.14 -22.11
CA TYR A 314 -1.23 16.74 -21.78
C TYR A 314 -2.39 15.86 -22.24
N PRO A 315 -2.44 15.43 -23.53
CA PRO A 315 -3.62 14.74 -24.09
C PRO A 315 -3.99 13.43 -23.40
N LYS A 316 -3.04 12.78 -22.71
CA LYS A 316 -3.24 11.51 -22.00
C LYS A 316 -3.61 11.70 -20.53
N ILE A 317 -3.69 12.94 -20.02
CA ILE A 317 -3.91 13.20 -18.61
C ILE A 317 -5.33 12.78 -18.16
N THR A 318 -5.40 12.16 -17.03
CA THR A 318 -6.63 11.88 -16.28
C THR A 318 -6.59 12.68 -14.98
N VAL A 319 -7.56 13.54 -14.75
CA VAL A 319 -7.74 14.19 -13.45
C VAL A 319 -8.54 13.27 -12.55
N ASP A 320 -7.94 12.92 -11.43
CA ASP A 320 -8.57 12.15 -10.36
C ASP A 320 -9.18 13.07 -9.31
N THR A 321 -10.28 12.69 -8.70
CA THR A 321 -10.87 13.39 -7.55
C THR A 321 -11.47 12.42 -6.55
N LEU A 322 -11.54 12.80 -5.28
CA LEU A 322 -12.08 11.96 -4.21
C LEU A 322 -13.60 12.14 -4.09
N ALA A 323 -14.33 11.03 -4.07
CA ALA A 323 -15.69 10.95 -3.56
C ALA A 323 -15.63 10.66 -2.05
N TYR A 324 -15.43 11.71 -1.24
CA TYR A 324 -15.13 11.65 0.18
C TYR A 324 -15.94 12.69 0.98
N GLY A 325 -16.27 12.41 2.24
CA GLY A 325 -17.03 13.31 3.10
C GLY A 325 -18.39 13.70 2.47
N LYS A 326 -18.72 14.98 2.46
CA LYS A 326 -20.00 15.50 1.86
C LYS A 326 -20.07 15.30 0.34
N VAL A 327 -18.93 15.22 -0.35
CA VAL A 327 -18.90 14.97 -1.81
C VAL A 327 -18.78 13.48 -2.17
N ALA A 328 -18.97 12.57 -1.20
CA ALA A 328 -19.03 11.14 -1.45
C ALA A 328 -20.23 10.73 -2.31
N VAL A 329 -21.31 11.51 -2.25
CA VAL A 329 -22.53 11.27 -3.05
C VAL A 329 -22.35 11.77 -4.49
N PRO A 330 -22.95 11.09 -5.49
CA PRO A 330 -22.92 11.56 -6.87
C PRO A 330 -23.51 12.97 -7.06
N PRO A 331 -23.00 13.74 -8.03
CA PRO A 331 -23.58 15.02 -8.40
C PRO A 331 -24.97 14.83 -9.00
N LYS A 332 -25.81 15.84 -8.88
CA LYS A 332 -27.19 15.81 -9.39
C LYS A 332 -27.34 16.47 -10.77
N LYS A 333 -26.45 17.40 -11.11
CA LYS A 333 -26.53 18.25 -12.31
C LYS A 333 -25.30 18.15 -13.22
N ILE A 334 -24.10 18.08 -12.67
CA ILE A 334 -22.83 18.16 -13.41
C ILE A 334 -22.11 16.81 -13.33
N LYS A 335 -22.23 15.99 -14.40
CA LYS A 335 -21.55 14.70 -14.47
C LYS A 335 -20.03 14.88 -14.64
N PRO A 336 -19.22 13.87 -14.22
CA PRO A 336 -17.80 13.81 -14.56
C PRO A 336 -17.58 13.81 -16.09
N ASP A 337 -16.58 14.55 -16.56
CA ASP A 337 -16.13 14.46 -17.96
C ASP A 337 -15.50 13.08 -18.23
N LYS A 338 -15.43 12.67 -19.50
CA LYS A 338 -14.96 11.34 -19.93
C LYS A 338 -13.59 10.93 -19.35
N ASN A 339 -12.67 11.90 -19.25
CA ASN A 339 -11.31 11.66 -18.74
C ASN A 339 -11.12 12.05 -17.26
N VAL A 340 -12.20 12.22 -16.51
CA VAL A 340 -12.16 12.39 -15.07
C VAL A 340 -12.32 11.04 -14.40
N MET A 341 -11.41 10.71 -13.48
CA MET A 341 -11.48 9.54 -12.62
C MET A 341 -12.07 9.92 -11.27
N VAL A 342 -13.00 9.13 -10.77
CA VAL A 342 -13.60 9.33 -9.45
C VAL A 342 -13.13 8.26 -8.51
N ARG A 343 -12.38 8.64 -7.47
CA ARG A 343 -11.89 7.73 -6.46
C ARG A 343 -12.87 7.62 -5.31
N LEU A 344 -13.49 6.46 -5.21
CA LEU A 344 -14.43 6.13 -4.15
C LEU A 344 -13.66 5.70 -2.91
N CYS A 345 -13.75 6.50 -1.84
CA CYS A 345 -13.15 6.15 -0.56
C CYS A 345 -14.05 5.16 0.18
N GLY A 346 -13.42 4.08 0.65
CA GLY A 346 -14.03 2.82 0.94
C GLY A 346 -15.07 2.76 2.05
N GLY A 347 -15.93 1.78 1.94
CA GLY A 347 -16.78 1.29 3.01
C GLY A 347 -16.00 0.46 4.02
N HIS A 348 -16.57 0.25 5.17
CA HIS A 348 -15.91 -0.38 6.31
C HIS A 348 -16.22 -1.87 6.47
N ILE A 349 -17.04 -2.45 5.59
CA ILE A 349 -17.41 -3.86 5.66
C ILE A 349 -16.38 -4.71 4.92
N ARG A 350 -15.64 -5.49 5.68
CA ARG A 350 -14.60 -6.37 5.11
C ARG A 350 -14.94 -7.85 5.24
N ASN A 351 -15.74 -8.18 6.23
CA ASN A 351 -16.08 -9.57 6.58
C ASN A 351 -17.25 -10.13 5.77
N VAL A 352 -18.00 -9.25 5.11
CA VAL A 352 -19.14 -9.60 4.27
C VAL A 352 -18.90 -8.97 2.90
N SER A 353 -19.17 -9.70 1.83
CA SER A 353 -19.05 -9.13 0.49
C SER A 353 -20.06 -8.01 0.28
N PHE A 354 -19.73 -7.06 -0.58
CA PHE A 354 -20.64 -5.95 -0.89
C PHE A 354 -21.98 -6.44 -1.46
N ILE A 355 -21.97 -7.52 -2.21
CA ILE A 355 -23.20 -8.12 -2.77
C ILE A 355 -24.05 -8.73 -1.65
N ASP A 356 -23.42 -9.48 -0.73
CA ASP A 356 -24.14 -10.08 0.39
C ASP A 356 -24.65 -9.03 1.38
N THR A 357 -23.93 -7.92 1.52
CA THR A 357 -24.37 -6.75 2.31
C THR A 357 -25.73 -6.21 1.80
N ILE A 358 -25.87 -6.05 0.48
CA ILE A 358 -27.14 -5.59 -0.08
C ILE A 358 -28.25 -6.61 0.17
N LYS A 359 -27.99 -7.89 -0.10
CA LYS A 359 -28.99 -8.95 0.11
C LYS A 359 -29.48 -9.00 1.55
N ARG A 360 -28.56 -8.91 2.50
CA ARG A 360 -28.88 -8.89 3.93
C ARG A 360 -29.67 -7.64 4.32
N PHE A 361 -29.31 -6.49 3.80
CA PHE A 361 -30.05 -5.25 4.03
C PHE A 361 -31.48 -5.34 3.48
N GLU A 362 -31.63 -5.87 2.26
CA GLU A 362 -32.93 -6.04 1.60
C GLU A 362 -33.79 -7.11 2.28
N SER A 363 -33.19 -8.13 2.94
CA SER A 363 -33.89 -9.13 3.74
C SER A 363 -34.30 -8.65 5.14
N GLY A 364 -33.96 -7.40 5.51
CA GLY A 364 -34.30 -6.82 6.82
C GLY A 364 -33.33 -7.21 7.93
N GLU A 365 -32.19 -7.85 7.61
CA GLU A 365 -31.14 -8.02 8.60
C GLU A 365 -30.59 -6.66 9.05
N LYS A 366 -30.32 -6.54 10.36
CA LYS A 366 -29.63 -5.34 10.91
C LYS A 366 -28.21 -5.26 10.37
N ILE A 367 -28.02 -4.56 9.26
CA ILE A 367 -26.72 -4.12 8.74
C ILE A 367 -26.61 -2.63 9.04
N LEU A 368 -25.38 -2.14 9.22
CA LEU A 368 -25.17 -0.70 9.33
C LEU A 368 -25.65 -0.01 8.04
N GLU A 369 -26.56 0.93 8.19
CA GLU A 369 -27.11 1.70 7.07
C GLU A 369 -25.99 2.36 6.23
N GLY A 370 -24.92 2.80 6.87
CA GLY A 370 -23.76 3.36 6.20
C GLY A 370 -23.11 2.43 5.18
N ASP A 371 -23.07 1.15 5.47
CA ASP A 371 -22.47 0.15 4.59
C ASP A 371 -23.33 -0.15 3.37
N ALA A 372 -24.63 -0.34 3.57
CA ALA A 372 -25.57 -0.49 2.47
C ALA A 372 -25.57 0.76 1.58
N ASN A 373 -25.48 1.95 2.18
CA ASN A 373 -25.39 3.20 1.47
C ASN A 373 -24.09 3.35 0.67
N TYR A 374 -22.95 2.83 1.17
CA TYR A 374 -21.71 2.81 0.39
C TYR A 374 -21.87 1.97 -0.88
N VAL A 375 -22.39 0.75 -0.79
CA VAL A 375 -22.59 -0.13 -1.94
C VAL A 375 -23.57 0.49 -2.95
N LYS A 376 -24.66 1.09 -2.46
CA LYS A 376 -25.61 1.84 -3.31
C LYS A 376 -24.93 3.03 -4.00
N ARG A 377 -24.01 3.72 -3.30
CA ARG A 377 -23.21 4.83 -3.89
C ARG A 377 -22.30 4.36 -5.01
N VAL A 378 -21.57 3.25 -4.81
CA VAL A 378 -20.72 2.67 -5.85
C VAL A 378 -21.52 2.41 -7.11
N LYS A 379 -22.66 1.74 -7.00
CA LYS A 379 -23.58 1.50 -8.14
C LYS A 379 -24.09 2.79 -8.81
N LYS A 380 -24.39 3.83 -8.01
CA LYS A 380 -24.82 5.12 -8.56
C LYS A 380 -23.69 5.82 -9.31
N TRP A 381 -22.46 5.78 -8.79
CA TRP A 381 -21.30 6.33 -9.47
C TRP A 381 -20.99 5.58 -10.76
N GLY A 382 -21.07 4.25 -10.78
CA GLY A 382 -20.90 3.43 -11.99
C GLY A 382 -21.85 3.77 -13.12
N LYS A 383 -23.06 4.30 -12.81
CA LYS A 383 -24.02 4.74 -13.83
C LYS A 383 -23.67 6.05 -14.53
N ILE A 384 -22.77 6.85 -13.95
CA ILE A 384 -22.46 8.21 -14.46
C ILE A 384 -20.97 8.44 -14.74
N CYS A 385 -20.12 7.51 -14.34
CA CYS A 385 -18.67 7.60 -14.50
C CYS A 385 -18.09 6.27 -14.97
N ASN A 386 -17.32 6.29 -16.07
CA ASN A 386 -16.70 5.10 -16.66
C ASN A 386 -15.24 4.90 -16.22
N LYS A 387 -14.70 5.81 -15.41
CA LYS A 387 -13.37 5.74 -14.82
C LYS A 387 -13.45 5.89 -13.31
N ILE A 388 -13.70 4.79 -12.63
CA ILE A 388 -13.71 4.75 -11.17
C ILE A 388 -12.36 4.25 -10.69
N SER A 389 -11.84 4.85 -9.63
CA SER A 389 -10.79 4.31 -8.79
C SER A 389 -11.35 4.02 -7.40
N VAL A 390 -10.71 3.14 -6.68
CA VAL A 390 -11.15 2.75 -5.34
C VAL A 390 -10.02 2.94 -4.35
N TRP A 391 -10.33 3.54 -3.21
CA TRP A 391 -9.48 3.54 -2.03
C TRP A 391 -10.08 2.59 -1.01
N ASP A 392 -9.44 1.47 -0.79
CA ASP A 392 -9.97 0.38 0.04
C ASP A 392 -9.06 0.03 1.23
N TYR A 393 -9.67 -0.55 2.29
CA TYR A 393 -9.00 -0.93 3.54
C TYR A 393 -9.32 -2.40 3.88
N PRO A 394 -8.52 -3.38 3.40
CA PRO A 394 -8.75 -4.79 3.69
C PRO A 394 -8.21 -5.23 5.07
N TYR A 395 -8.15 -4.34 6.03
CA TYR A 395 -7.68 -4.59 7.39
C TYR A 395 -8.27 -3.56 8.36
N TYR A 396 -8.14 -3.84 9.64
CA TYR A 396 -8.61 -2.93 10.68
C TYR A 396 -7.54 -1.87 10.98
N TYR A 397 -7.66 -0.70 10.38
CA TYR A 397 -6.61 0.32 10.38
C TYR A 397 -6.32 0.96 11.74
N ARG A 398 -7.25 0.90 12.68
CA ARG A 398 -7.01 1.39 14.06
C ARG A 398 -6.20 0.40 14.89
N VAL A 399 -6.37 -0.90 14.67
CA VAL A 399 -5.70 -1.97 15.42
C VAL A 399 -5.26 -3.06 14.44
N ILE A 400 -4.12 -2.86 13.81
CA ILE A 400 -3.68 -3.65 12.65
C ILE A 400 -3.11 -5.04 12.99
N ASN A 401 -2.81 -5.31 14.25
CA ASN A 401 -2.22 -6.58 14.66
C ASN A 401 -3.25 -7.61 15.16
N THR A 402 -4.53 -7.35 15.00
CA THR A 402 -5.60 -8.25 15.43
C THR A 402 -6.17 -9.02 14.24
N PRO A 403 -6.72 -10.25 14.46
CA PRO A 403 -7.31 -11.03 13.37
C PRO A 403 -8.40 -10.25 12.64
N PHE A 404 -8.28 -10.14 11.32
CA PHE A 404 -9.26 -9.46 10.48
C PHE A 404 -9.55 -10.28 9.21
N PRO A 405 -10.56 -11.16 9.26
CA PRO A 405 -10.83 -12.11 8.18
C PRO A 405 -11.50 -11.45 6.98
N VAL A 406 -10.73 -11.30 5.90
CA VAL A 406 -11.20 -10.68 4.65
C VAL A 406 -11.05 -11.61 3.43
N PHE A 407 -10.39 -12.76 3.59
CA PHE A 407 -10.03 -13.61 2.46
C PHE A 407 -11.23 -14.08 1.66
N GLY A 408 -12.34 -14.41 2.30
CA GLY A 408 -13.59 -14.80 1.64
C GLY A 408 -14.29 -13.68 0.85
N THR A 409 -13.84 -12.43 0.97
CA THR A 409 -14.49 -11.27 0.34
C THR A 409 -13.65 -10.56 -0.72
N LEU A 410 -12.32 -10.71 -0.72
CA LEU A 410 -11.41 -9.93 -1.57
C LEU A 410 -11.73 -10.06 -3.06
N LEU A 411 -11.88 -11.28 -3.57
CA LEU A 411 -12.21 -11.51 -4.98
C LEU A 411 -13.58 -10.92 -5.34
N LYS A 412 -14.59 -11.21 -4.53
CA LYS A 412 -15.97 -10.76 -4.75
C LYS A 412 -16.09 -9.23 -4.74
N ASN A 413 -15.39 -8.58 -3.81
CA ASN A 413 -15.39 -7.13 -3.69
C ASN A 413 -14.64 -6.46 -4.85
N THR A 414 -13.50 -7.02 -5.26
CA THR A 414 -12.75 -6.49 -6.41
C THR A 414 -13.58 -6.60 -7.70
N ARG A 415 -14.26 -7.74 -7.94
CA ARG A 415 -15.20 -7.89 -9.04
C ARG A 415 -16.33 -6.87 -9.00
N PHE A 416 -16.93 -6.69 -7.83
CA PHE A 416 -17.98 -5.70 -7.67
C PHE A 416 -17.53 -4.30 -8.08
N PHE A 417 -16.30 -3.91 -7.78
CA PHE A 417 -15.75 -2.64 -8.23
C PHE A 417 -15.51 -2.61 -9.73
N VAL A 418 -14.94 -3.67 -10.30
CA VAL A 418 -14.69 -3.78 -11.75
C VAL A 418 -16.01 -3.76 -12.54
N ASP A 419 -17.05 -4.47 -12.08
CA ASP A 419 -18.39 -4.45 -12.66
C ASP A 419 -19.05 -3.05 -12.61
N ASN A 420 -18.56 -2.18 -11.74
CA ASN A 420 -18.95 -0.78 -11.63
C ASN A 420 -17.90 0.19 -12.18
N HIS A 421 -17.14 -0.25 -13.20
CA HIS A 421 -16.17 0.55 -13.97
C HIS A 421 -14.90 0.98 -13.22
N ALA A 422 -14.48 0.24 -12.21
CA ALA A 422 -13.17 0.48 -11.61
C ALA A 422 -12.03 0.24 -12.62
N LYS A 423 -11.16 1.23 -12.75
CA LYS A 423 -9.93 1.21 -13.56
C LYS A 423 -8.68 1.34 -12.72
N GLY A 424 -8.83 1.59 -11.42
CA GLY A 424 -7.73 1.68 -10.50
C GLY A 424 -8.14 1.27 -9.08
N MET A 425 -7.18 0.73 -8.33
CA MET A 425 -7.35 0.44 -6.91
C MET A 425 -6.11 0.86 -6.14
N TYR A 426 -6.35 1.64 -5.09
CA TYR A 426 -5.40 1.93 -4.04
C TYR A 426 -5.84 1.20 -2.79
N ILE A 427 -5.04 0.24 -2.39
CA ILE A 427 -5.28 -0.52 -1.15
C ILE A 427 -4.42 0.11 -0.06
N ASN A 428 -5.09 0.74 0.92
CA ASN A 428 -4.40 1.22 2.09
C ASN A 428 -3.99 0.01 2.93
N GLY A 429 -2.72 -0.36 2.83
CA GLY A 429 -2.17 -1.58 3.39
C GLY A 429 -1.55 -1.37 4.76
N GLN A 430 -1.09 -2.47 5.32
CA GLN A 430 -0.40 -2.50 6.60
C GLN A 430 1.10 -2.36 6.38
N THR A 431 1.76 -1.67 7.28
CA THR A 431 3.21 -1.60 7.25
C THR A 431 3.81 -2.86 7.88
N GLU A 432 4.07 -2.90 9.16
CA GLU A 432 4.85 -3.99 9.78
C GLU A 432 4.00 -4.75 10.81
N CYS A 433 3.03 -5.51 10.35
CA CYS A 433 2.15 -6.22 11.27
C CYS A 433 2.29 -7.75 11.18
N ALA A 434 1.79 -8.42 12.22
CA ALA A 434 1.76 -9.87 12.29
C ALA A 434 0.54 -10.48 11.59
N GLU A 435 -0.53 -9.70 11.41
CA GLU A 435 -1.82 -10.16 10.92
C GLU A 435 -1.77 -10.41 9.42
N PHE A 436 -1.25 -11.53 8.99
CA PHE A 436 -1.23 -12.04 7.61
C PHE A 436 -0.91 -10.99 6.51
N THR A 437 -0.08 -10.01 6.82
CA THR A 437 0.26 -8.93 5.87
C THR A 437 0.77 -9.47 4.55
N GLU A 438 1.66 -10.45 4.59
CA GLU A 438 2.27 -11.05 3.40
C GLU A 438 1.24 -11.83 2.56
N LEU A 439 0.36 -12.59 3.22
CA LEU A 439 -0.72 -13.31 2.53
C LEU A 439 -1.71 -12.34 1.91
N LYS A 440 -2.12 -11.31 2.65
CA LYS A 440 -3.03 -10.28 2.14
C LYS A 440 -2.44 -9.56 0.93
N PHE A 441 -1.17 -9.18 1.01
CA PHE A 441 -0.48 -8.57 -0.13
C PHE A 441 -0.50 -9.49 -1.35
N TYR A 442 -0.10 -10.75 -1.17
CA TYR A 442 -0.01 -11.72 -2.26
C TYR A 442 -1.36 -11.94 -2.95
N VAL A 443 -2.40 -12.27 -2.19
CA VAL A 443 -3.71 -12.56 -2.78
C VAL A 443 -4.36 -11.30 -3.35
N GLN A 444 -4.19 -10.14 -2.71
CA GLN A 444 -4.71 -8.88 -3.21
C GLN A 444 -4.06 -8.49 -4.54
N ALA A 445 -2.73 -8.67 -4.65
CA ALA A 445 -2.01 -8.43 -5.90
C ALA A 445 -2.53 -9.34 -7.04
N LYS A 446 -2.75 -10.64 -6.75
CA LYS A 446 -3.32 -11.59 -7.72
C LYS A 446 -4.72 -11.18 -8.18
N VAL A 447 -5.59 -10.82 -7.24
CA VAL A 447 -6.98 -10.43 -7.54
C VAL A 447 -7.04 -9.09 -8.30
N MET A 448 -6.16 -8.14 -7.98
CA MET A 448 -6.10 -6.87 -8.72
C MET A 448 -5.54 -7.04 -10.13
N PHE A 449 -4.67 -8.00 -10.32
CA PHE A 449 -4.12 -8.31 -11.65
C PHE A 449 -5.12 -9.06 -12.52
N ASP A 450 -5.77 -10.09 -11.97
CA ASP A 450 -6.83 -10.86 -12.63
C ASP A 450 -8.09 -10.91 -11.76
N PRO A 451 -8.97 -9.92 -11.84
CA PRO A 451 -10.22 -9.90 -11.07
C PRO A 451 -11.24 -10.94 -11.54
N PHE A 452 -11.02 -11.57 -12.69
CA PHE A 452 -11.95 -12.57 -13.25
C PHE A 452 -11.53 -14.02 -13.02
N MET A 453 -10.44 -14.26 -12.27
CA MET A 453 -10.07 -15.62 -11.85
C MET A 453 -11.24 -16.33 -11.17
N THR A 454 -11.34 -17.62 -11.31
CA THR A 454 -12.37 -18.42 -10.63
C THR A 454 -12.18 -18.43 -9.10
N GLU A 455 -13.22 -18.77 -8.34
CA GLU A 455 -13.07 -18.97 -6.89
C GLU A 455 -12.10 -20.13 -6.58
N GLU A 456 -12.02 -21.13 -7.44
CA GLU A 456 -11.07 -22.23 -7.31
C GLU A 456 -9.63 -21.74 -7.50
N GLU A 457 -9.35 -20.96 -8.53
CA GLU A 457 -8.03 -20.35 -8.75
C GLU A 457 -7.63 -19.44 -7.59
N TYR A 458 -8.56 -18.64 -7.09
CA TYR A 458 -8.34 -17.80 -5.91
C TYR A 458 -7.97 -18.64 -4.67
N ASN A 459 -8.73 -19.68 -4.38
CA ASN A 459 -8.47 -20.57 -3.26
C ASN A 459 -7.12 -21.31 -3.43
N ASN A 460 -6.79 -21.71 -4.66
CA ASN A 460 -5.50 -22.29 -4.97
C ASN A 460 -4.34 -21.31 -4.67
N HIS A 461 -4.49 -20.03 -4.98
CA HIS A 461 -3.48 -19.01 -4.62
C HIS A 461 -3.31 -18.87 -3.10
N VAL A 462 -4.41 -18.87 -2.34
CA VAL A 462 -4.34 -18.86 -0.87
C VAL A 462 -3.62 -20.09 -0.33
N GLU A 463 -3.99 -21.29 -0.79
CA GLU A 463 -3.40 -22.54 -0.33
C GLU A 463 -1.92 -22.69 -0.74
N GLU A 464 -1.57 -22.30 -1.96
CA GLU A 464 -0.17 -22.28 -2.44
C GLU A 464 0.70 -21.36 -1.61
N PHE A 465 0.18 -20.16 -1.28
CA PHE A 465 0.91 -19.27 -0.38
C PHE A 465 1.12 -19.91 1.00
N LEU A 466 0.04 -20.40 1.60
CA LEU A 466 0.11 -20.99 2.94
C LEU A 466 1.08 -22.19 2.97
N GLU A 467 1.03 -23.08 1.98
CA GLU A 467 1.93 -24.21 1.91
C GLU A 467 3.39 -23.80 1.71
N GLY A 468 3.66 -22.91 0.75
CA GLY A 468 5.02 -22.48 0.44
C GLY A 468 5.65 -21.57 1.48
N TYR A 469 4.83 -20.82 2.22
CA TYR A 469 5.29 -19.85 3.23
C TYR A 469 5.41 -20.46 4.63
N TYR A 470 4.43 -21.27 5.08
CA TYR A 470 4.40 -21.86 6.42
C TYR A 470 4.84 -23.34 6.47
N GLY A 471 5.14 -23.94 5.32
CA GLY A 471 5.57 -25.35 5.25
C GLY A 471 4.49 -26.31 5.76
N ALA A 472 4.89 -27.39 6.44
CA ALA A 472 3.98 -28.46 6.86
C ALA A 472 2.84 -28.02 7.81
N GLY A 473 3.02 -26.88 8.47
CA GLY A 473 2.03 -26.28 9.39
C GLY A 473 0.83 -25.61 8.72
N TRP A 474 0.85 -25.39 7.40
CA TRP A 474 -0.09 -24.55 6.66
C TRP A 474 -1.57 -24.91 6.85
N LYS A 475 -1.92 -26.17 6.97
CA LYS A 475 -3.31 -26.62 7.13
C LYS A 475 -3.95 -26.13 8.44
N TYR A 476 -3.14 -25.97 9.47
CA TYR A 476 -3.61 -25.43 10.75
C TYR A 476 -3.83 -23.91 10.65
N ILE A 477 -2.99 -23.21 9.88
CA ILE A 477 -3.19 -21.78 9.57
C ILE A 477 -4.47 -21.59 8.76
N LEU A 478 -4.71 -22.40 7.73
CA LEU A 478 -5.97 -22.36 6.98
C LEU A 478 -7.21 -22.60 7.86
N LYS A 479 -7.11 -23.55 8.81
CA LYS A 479 -8.18 -23.80 9.78
C LYS A 479 -8.43 -22.59 10.68
N PHE A 480 -7.37 -21.88 11.07
CA PHE A 480 -7.50 -20.64 11.82
C PHE A 480 -8.19 -19.52 11.01
N ILE A 481 -7.79 -19.33 9.74
CA ILE A 481 -8.46 -18.37 8.85
C ILE A 481 -9.97 -18.68 8.73
N LYS A 482 -10.32 -19.94 8.50
CA LYS A 482 -11.73 -20.38 8.43
C LYS A 482 -12.46 -20.24 9.77
N LEU A 483 -11.77 -20.43 10.90
CA LEU A 483 -12.33 -20.16 12.21
C LEU A 483 -12.65 -18.68 12.40
N CYS A 484 -11.76 -17.79 11.99
CA CYS A 484 -12.00 -16.34 12.04
C CYS A 484 -13.21 -15.95 11.18
N GLU A 485 -13.26 -16.41 9.93
CA GLU A 485 -14.38 -16.13 9.02
C GLU A 485 -15.72 -16.62 9.56
N LYS A 486 -15.74 -17.83 10.14
CA LYS A 486 -16.93 -18.39 10.77
C LYS A 486 -17.36 -17.57 11.98
N THR A 487 -16.42 -17.20 12.84
CA THR A 487 -16.68 -16.44 14.07
C THR A 487 -17.30 -15.07 13.74
N VAL A 488 -16.74 -14.37 12.76
CA VAL A 488 -17.24 -13.06 12.31
C VAL A 488 -18.62 -13.17 11.68
N LYS A 489 -18.85 -14.17 10.85
CA LYS A 489 -20.11 -14.36 10.13
C LYS A 489 -21.30 -14.50 11.05
N TYR A 490 -21.12 -15.11 12.21
CA TYR A 490 -22.19 -15.43 13.17
C TYR A 490 -22.21 -14.50 14.38
N SER A 491 -21.29 -13.54 14.50
CA SER A 491 -21.28 -12.64 15.64
C SER A 491 -22.24 -11.48 15.39
N SER A 492 -23.02 -11.16 16.45
CA SER A 492 -23.85 -9.95 16.47
C SER A 492 -23.02 -8.66 16.44
N ALA A 493 -21.76 -8.75 16.73
CA ALA A 493 -20.77 -7.68 16.72
C ALA A 493 -20.22 -7.35 15.31
N ALA A 494 -20.53 -8.16 14.28
CA ALA A 494 -20.39 -7.72 12.88
C ALA A 494 -21.22 -6.45 12.59
N ARG A 495 -21.89 -5.91 13.59
CA ARG A 495 -22.73 -4.72 13.53
C ARG A 495 -22.05 -3.44 13.95
N GLU A 496 -20.90 -3.53 14.65
CA GLU A 496 -20.21 -2.34 15.12
C GLU A 496 -19.12 -1.92 14.12
N PRO A 497 -19.12 -0.66 13.72
CA PRO A 497 -18.11 -0.19 12.79
C PRO A 497 -16.77 -0.18 13.48
N ILE A 498 -15.78 -0.84 12.87
CA ILE A 498 -14.37 -0.45 12.97
C ILE A 498 -13.71 -0.55 14.37
N GLU A 499 -14.43 -0.54 15.46
CA GLU A 499 -13.84 -0.38 16.81
C GLU A 499 -13.64 -1.69 17.56
N ASN A 500 -14.36 -2.75 17.20
CA ASN A 500 -14.24 -4.03 17.87
C ASN A 500 -14.13 -5.18 16.88
N ILE A 501 -13.09 -5.99 17.03
CA ILE A 501 -13.11 -7.30 16.42
C ILE A 501 -14.26 -8.05 17.03
N PRO A 502 -15.15 -8.61 16.22
CA PRO A 502 -16.31 -9.27 16.73
C PRO A 502 -15.93 -10.62 17.32
N LEU A 503 -15.41 -10.61 18.55
CA LEU A 503 -15.44 -11.82 19.34
C LEU A 503 -16.85 -12.06 19.83
N PRO A 504 -17.29 -13.33 19.86
CA PRO A 504 -18.54 -13.70 20.47
C PRO A 504 -18.54 -13.26 21.94
N LYS A 505 -19.50 -12.41 22.30
CA LYS A 505 -19.79 -12.13 23.70
C LYS A 505 -20.77 -13.15 24.22
N ARG A 506 -20.52 -13.67 25.40
CA ARG A 506 -21.50 -14.47 26.16
C ARG A 506 -22.67 -13.61 26.61
N LYS A 507 -23.75 -14.23 27.07
CA LYS A 507 -24.96 -13.53 27.54
C LYS A 507 -24.68 -12.57 28.70
N ASP A 508 -23.68 -12.86 29.49
CA ASP A 508 -23.22 -12.05 30.63
C ASP A 508 -22.32 -10.87 30.25
N GLY A 509 -22.09 -10.68 28.95
CA GLY A 509 -21.21 -9.62 28.43
C GLY A 509 -19.73 -9.98 28.38
N SER A 510 -19.31 -11.10 28.94
CA SER A 510 -17.93 -11.58 28.85
C SER A 510 -17.62 -12.08 27.44
N TYR A 511 -16.34 -12.03 27.02
CA TYR A 511 -15.91 -12.58 25.75
C TYR A 511 -15.85 -14.11 25.79
N ASP A 512 -16.21 -14.75 24.67
CA ASP A 512 -16.04 -16.19 24.55
C ASP A 512 -14.57 -16.53 24.24
N GLU A 513 -13.82 -16.84 25.27
CA GLU A 513 -12.40 -17.23 25.16
C GLU A 513 -12.18 -18.52 24.35
N THR A 514 -13.25 -19.25 24.03
CA THR A 514 -13.16 -20.46 23.20
C THR A 514 -12.46 -20.18 21.86
N PHE A 515 -12.66 -18.99 21.31
CA PHE A 515 -11.94 -18.56 20.10
C PHE A 515 -10.43 -18.48 20.34
N ILE A 516 -10.00 -17.83 21.43
CA ILE A 516 -8.57 -17.65 21.77
C ILE A 516 -7.91 -19.02 22.02
N VAL A 517 -8.56 -19.87 22.81
CA VAL A 517 -8.04 -21.23 23.11
C VAL A 517 -7.88 -22.06 21.84
N LYS A 518 -8.91 -22.10 20.98
CA LYS A 518 -8.84 -22.81 19.71
C LYS A 518 -7.76 -22.26 18.78
N SER A 519 -7.67 -20.95 18.69
CA SER A 519 -6.68 -20.25 17.85
C SER A 519 -5.26 -20.57 18.29
N ASN A 520 -4.97 -20.46 19.58
CA ASN A 520 -3.66 -20.82 20.14
C ASN A 520 -3.34 -22.31 19.90
N GLY A 521 -4.32 -23.21 20.05
CA GLY A 521 -4.14 -24.62 19.76
C GLY A 521 -3.83 -24.93 18.29
N LEU A 522 -4.41 -24.17 17.35
CA LEU A 522 -4.11 -24.29 15.93
C LEU A 522 -2.71 -23.76 15.61
N PHE A 523 -2.34 -22.60 16.12
CA PHE A 523 -0.99 -22.06 15.89
C PHE A 523 0.10 -22.90 16.53
N LYS A 524 -0.15 -23.46 17.74
CA LYS A 524 0.80 -24.40 18.34
C LYS A 524 1.03 -25.60 17.44
N LYS A 525 -0.03 -26.21 16.91
CA LYS A 525 0.09 -27.35 15.96
C LYS A 525 0.83 -26.94 14.68
N ALA A 526 0.60 -25.72 14.18
CA ALA A 526 1.31 -25.21 13.02
C ALA A 526 2.81 -25.03 13.30
N TYR A 527 3.14 -24.50 14.47
CA TYR A 527 4.53 -24.30 14.92
C TYR A 527 5.28 -25.62 15.11
N ASP A 528 4.63 -26.59 15.77
CA ASP A 528 5.20 -27.93 16.02
C ASP A 528 5.42 -28.70 14.70
N ALA A 529 4.57 -28.47 13.69
CA ALA A 529 4.68 -29.10 12.38
C ALA A 529 5.73 -28.43 11.46
N ALA A 530 6.13 -27.21 11.74
CA ALA A 530 7.10 -26.47 10.94
C ALA A 530 8.50 -27.11 11.04
N LEU A 531 9.14 -27.32 9.88
CA LEU A 531 10.37 -28.10 9.76
C LEU A 531 11.65 -27.25 9.88
N THR A 532 11.56 -25.97 9.55
CA THR A 532 12.72 -25.04 9.54
C THR A 532 12.49 -23.87 10.49
N ASP A 533 13.58 -23.26 10.96
CA ASP A 533 13.51 -22.07 11.81
C ASP A 533 12.82 -20.90 11.10
N GLY A 534 13.02 -20.79 9.77
CA GLY A 534 12.32 -19.81 8.97
C GLY A 534 10.80 -20.01 8.94
N GLU A 535 10.33 -21.25 8.82
CA GLU A 535 8.90 -21.58 8.91
C GLU A 535 8.36 -21.32 10.31
N LYS A 536 9.07 -21.77 11.35
CA LYS A 536 8.71 -21.52 12.75
C LYS A 536 8.59 -20.03 13.05
N ARG A 537 9.55 -19.22 12.58
CA ARG A 537 9.52 -17.76 12.75
C ARG A 537 8.31 -17.13 12.05
N ARG A 538 7.96 -17.58 10.85
CA ARG A 538 6.78 -17.10 10.11
C ARG A 538 5.47 -17.49 10.79
N VAL A 539 5.37 -18.74 11.27
CA VAL A 539 4.22 -19.19 12.06
C VAL A 539 4.11 -18.36 13.34
N ARG A 540 5.21 -18.17 14.07
CA ARG A 540 5.23 -17.39 15.31
C ARG A 540 4.82 -15.94 15.09
N LYS A 541 5.34 -15.30 14.04
CA LYS A 541 4.93 -13.94 13.67
C LYS A 541 3.42 -13.83 13.47
N SER A 542 2.83 -14.76 12.76
CA SER A 542 1.38 -14.76 12.52
C SER A 542 0.57 -15.16 13.76
N TRP A 543 1.15 -15.95 14.67
CA TRP A 543 0.50 -16.29 15.95
C TRP A 543 0.34 -15.09 16.88
N LEU A 544 1.26 -14.15 16.83
CA LEU A 544 1.24 -12.95 17.67
C LEU A 544 -0.05 -12.14 17.53
N GLN A 545 -0.75 -12.20 16.38
CA GLN A 545 -2.05 -11.58 16.23
C GLN A 545 -3.09 -12.08 17.23
N VAL A 546 -3.04 -13.36 17.61
CA VAL A 546 -3.95 -13.96 18.59
C VAL A 546 -3.58 -13.52 20.00
N GLU A 547 -2.29 -13.51 20.32
CA GLU A 547 -1.80 -13.10 21.64
C GLU A 547 -2.01 -11.59 21.85
N TYR A 548 -1.73 -10.79 20.82
CA TYR A 548 -2.01 -9.37 20.83
C TYR A 548 -3.50 -9.09 21.06
N PHE A 549 -4.36 -9.80 20.32
CA PHE A 549 -5.79 -9.66 20.47
C PHE A 549 -6.29 -10.04 21.87
N ASP A 550 -5.79 -11.15 22.44
CA ASP A 550 -6.13 -11.61 23.78
C ASP A 550 -5.74 -10.57 24.84
N LEU A 551 -4.54 -10.04 24.77
CA LEU A 551 -4.05 -9.04 25.73
C LEU A 551 -4.67 -7.65 25.50
N TYR A 552 -4.84 -7.22 24.26
CA TYR A 552 -5.46 -5.94 23.95
C TYR A 552 -6.94 -5.89 24.37
N SER A 553 -7.70 -6.92 24.01
CA SER A 553 -9.16 -6.92 24.22
C SER A 553 -9.60 -7.35 25.60
N LEU A 554 -8.77 -8.08 26.34
CA LEU A 554 -9.16 -8.75 27.58
C LEU A 554 -8.32 -8.37 28.79
N MET A 555 -7.28 -7.53 28.62
CA MET A 555 -6.33 -7.25 29.70
C MET A 555 -7.01 -6.69 30.95
N ASP A 556 -7.84 -5.67 30.80
CA ASP A 556 -8.52 -5.04 31.94
C ASP A 556 -9.45 -6.00 32.68
N ILE A 557 -10.18 -6.81 31.89
CA ILE A 557 -11.09 -7.82 32.45
C ILE A 557 -10.31 -8.91 33.23
N LYS A 558 -9.21 -9.39 32.65
CA LYS A 558 -8.34 -10.39 33.25
C LYS A 558 -7.67 -9.85 34.52
N MET A 559 -7.15 -8.62 34.44
CA MET A 559 -6.52 -7.98 35.62
C MET A 559 -7.50 -7.74 36.75
N ALA A 560 -8.73 -7.32 36.46
CA ALA A 560 -9.75 -7.07 37.48
C ALA A 560 -10.17 -8.33 38.27
N ASN A 561 -10.10 -9.50 37.61
CA ASN A 561 -10.56 -10.77 38.18
C ASN A 561 -9.43 -11.71 38.61
N ALA A 562 -8.17 -11.31 38.48
CA ALA A 562 -7.00 -12.14 38.71
C ALA A 562 -6.50 -12.04 40.16
N THR A 563 -5.95 -13.13 40.66
CA THR A 563 -5.11 -13.16 41.84
C THR A 563 -3.79 -12.42 41.62
N GLU A 564 -3.07 -12.05 42.67
CA GLU A 564 -1.78 -11.34 42.53
C GLU A 564 -0.75 -12.14 41.68
N SER A 565 -0.72 -13.46 41.81
CA SER A 565 0.12 -14.33 41.01
C SER A 565 -0.27 -14.31 39.53
N GLU A 566 -1.57 -14.33 39.24
CA GLU A 566 -2.08 -14.26 37.84
C GLU A 566 -1.85 -12.87 37.23
N LYS A 567 -1.99 -11.81 38.03
CA LYS A 567 -1.64 -10.43 37.59
C LYS A 567 -0.16 -10.34 37.18
N ALA A 568 0.73 -10.86 38.05
CA ALA A 568 2.15 -10.88 37.73
C ALA A 568 2.45 -11.66 36.45
N ALA A 569 1.79 -12.81 36.23
CA ALA A 569 1.92 -13.58 34.99
C ALA A 569 1.40 -12.84 33.76
N LEU A 570 0.27 -12.13 33.89
CA LEU A 570 -0.27 -11.30 32.80
C LEU A 570 0.65 -10.14 32.44
N ILE A 571 1.23 -9.47 33.43
CA ILE A 571 2.21 -8.39 33.24
C ILE A 571 3.44 -8.90 32.51
N GLU A 572 3.99 -10.03 32.94
CA GLU A 572 5.17 -10.62 32.28
C GLU A 572 4.85 -11.09 30.85
N ARG A 573 3.68 -11.68 30.64
CA ARG A 573 3.21 -12.06 29.30
C ARG A 573 3.07 -10.85 28.39
N ASN A 574 2.55 -9.74 28.88
CA ASN A 574 2.38 -8.50 28.15
C ASN A 574 3.75 -7.89 27.74
N LYS A 575 4.69 -7.89 28.68
CA LYS A 575 6.08 -7.48 28.45
C LYS A 575 6.77 -8.35 27.39
N ASN A 576 6.60 -9.65 27.46
CA ASN A 576 7.18 -10.59 26.51
C ASN A 576 6.61 -10.40 25.10
N LEU A 577 5.29 -10.25 24.97
CA LEU A 577 4.65 -9.93 23.68
C LEU A 577 5.16 -8.61 23.10
N TYR A 578 5.24 -7.58 23.92
CA TYR A 578 5.76 -6.28 23.49
C TYR A 578 7.18 -6.39 22.93
N ASN A 579 8.07 -7.05 23.67
CA ASN A 579 9.45 -7.23 23.25
C ASN A 579 9.56 -8.09 21.97
N GLU A 580 8.76 -9.14 21.85
CA GLU A 580 8.76 -10.01 20.69
C GLU A 580 8.24 -9.28 19.42
N LEU A 581 7.17 -8.52 19.53
CA LEU A 581 6.68 -7.68 18.42
C LEU A 581 7.79 -6.74 17.93
N ARG A 582 8.47 -6.07 18.85
CA ARG A 582 9.59 -5.17 18.50
C ARG A 582 10.76 -5.90 17.84
N ASN A 583 11.14 -7.05 18.36
CA ASN A 583 12.24 -7.86 17.81
C ASN A 583 11.93 -8.40 16.39
N LEU A 584 10.66 -8.57 16.08
CA LEU A 584 10.20 -8.93 14.73
C LEU A 584 10.03 -7.71 13.80
N GLY A 585 10.34 -6.51 14.29
CA GLY A 585 10.18 -5.27 13.55
C GLY A 585 8.74 -4.76 13.46
N ILE A 586 7.83 -5.30 14.29
CA ILE A 586 6.46 -4.84 14.39
C ILE A 586 6.41 -3.71 15.41
N THR A 587 6.27 -2.50 14.93
CA THR A 587 6.34 -1.29 15.76
C THR A 587 5.09 -0.45 15.67
N ARG A 588 4.15 -0.84 14.82
CA ARG A 588 2.85 -0.19 14.65
C ARG A 588 1.73 -1.09 15.15
N ILE A 589 0.76 -0.47 15.76
CA ILE A 589 -0.47 -1.11 16.22
C ILE A 589 -1.72 -0.53 15.55
N GLY A 590 -1.59 0.61 14.90
CA GLY A 590 -2.62 1.25 14.08
C GLY A 590 -2.01 1.93 12.87
N GLU A 591 -2.82 2.43 11.96
CA GLU A 591 -2.37 3.10 10.74
C GLU A 591 -1.37 4.22 11.00
N ARG A 592 -1.63 5.00 12.05
CA ARG A 592 -0.79 6.15 12.46
C ARG A 592 -0.26 5.99 13.87
N THR A 593 -0.11 4.75 14.34
CA THR A 593 0.05 4.48 15.76
C THR A 593 1.23 3.57 16.00
N PHE A 594 2.30 4.11 16.57
CA PHE A 594 3.46 3.32 17.00
C PHE A 594 3.18 2.62 18.33
N MET A 595 3.90 1.54 18.60
CA MET A 595 3.91 0.94 19.92
C MET A 595 4.50 1.94 20.91
N PRO A 596 3.79 2.24 22.02
CA PRO A 596 4.26 3.19 23.01
C PRO A 596 5.50 2.67 23.74
N VAL A 597 6.26 3.57 24.30
CA VAL A 597 7.25 3.20 25.31
C VAL A 597 6.53 2.92 26.62
N VAL A 598 6.64 1.71 27.12
CA VAL A 598 5.85 1.24 28.25
C VAL A 598 6.64 1.33 29.53
N LYS A 599 6.16 2.08 30.52
CA LYS A 599 6.70 2.12 31.89
C LYS A 599 6.09 1.03 32.78
N ASN A 600 4.81 0.78 32.60
CA ASN A 600 4.05 -0.15 33.41
C ASN A 600 3.26 -1.12 32.54
N PHE A 601 3.70 -2.37 32.48
CA PHE A 601 3.02 -3.42 31.74
C PHE A 601 1.75 -3.97 32.47
N ALA A 602 1.39 -3.44 33.65
CA ALA A 602 0.13 -3.77 34.31
C ALA A 602 -1.09 -3.18 33.59
N GLN A 603 -0.87 -2.10 32.82
CA GLN A 603 -1.85 -1.57 31.87
C GLN A 603 -1.58 -2.13 30.51
N SER A 604 -2.57 -2.15 29.61
CA SER A 604 -2.32 -2.54 28.24
C SER A 604 -1.27 -1.60 27.62
N PRO A 605 -0.11 -2.12 27.17
CA PRO A 605 0.90 -1.26 26.56
C PRO A 605 0.44 -0.68 25.23
N PHE A 606 -0.75 -1.04 24.78
CA PHE A 606 -1.29 -0.75 23.47
C PHE A 606 -2.44 0.25 23.50
N GLU A 607 -2.91 0.66 24.69
CA GLU A 607 -4.04 1.59 24.83
C GLU A 607 -3.66 3.06 24.69
N HIS A 608 -2.43 3.43 25.02
CA HIS A 608 -1.98 4.81 25.00
C HIS A 608 -1.23 5.16 23.74
N VAL A 609 -1.89 4.97 22.62
CA VAL A 609 -1.21 5.19 21.37
C VAL A 609 -1.62 6.47 20.73
N TYR A 610 -0.64 7.32 20.59
CA TYR A 610 -0.81 8.61 19.95
C TYR A 610 0.16 8.74 18.77
N TRP A 611 -0.37 8.79 17.53
CA TRP A 611 0.19 9.33 16.31
C TRP A 611 1.44 8.70 15.69
N ASP A 612 1.24 8.38 14.43
CA ASP A 612 2.30 8.04 13.48
C ASP A 612 2.83 9.31 12.84
N PHE A 613 4.08 9.65 13.15
CA PHE A 613 4.77 10.69 12.40
C PHE A 613 5.49 10.08 11.21
N LYS A 614 4.82 10.05 10.08
CA LYS A 614 5.51 10.00 8.80
C LYS A 614 6.03 11.40 8.52
N SER A 615 7.26 11.65 8.87
CA SER A 615 7.94 12.85 8.40
C SER A 615 8.24 12.67 6.93
N ILE A 616 7.50 13.36 6.09
CA ILE A 616 7.84 13.49 4.69
C ILE A 616 8.88 14.60 4.62
N VAL A 617 10.11 14.21 4.41
CA VAL A 617 11.19 15.14 4.14
C VAL A 617 11.33 15.23 2.63
N GLY A 618 10.82 16.26 2.04
CA GLY A 618 11.17 16.63 0.68
C GLY A 618 10.03 16.72 -0.31
N ASP A 619 9.91 17.86 -0.90
CA ASP A 619 9.34 18.09 -2.23
C ASP A 619 10.52 18.20 -3.20
N ARG A 620 10.47 17.48 -4.34
CA ARG A 620 11.52 17.47 -5.36
C ARG A 620 11.59 18.78 -6.14
N ASN A 621 11.90 19.88 -5.50
CA ASN A 621 12.17 21.11 -6.21
C ASN A 621 13.60 21.55 -6.00
N ASN A 622 14.40 21.19 -6.98
CA ASN A 622 15.67 21.82 -7.35
C ASN A 622 16.06 23.02 -6.52
N GLU A 623 17.23 22.92 -5.97
CA GLU A 623 18.04 23.90 -5.27
C GLU A 623 18.17 23.55 -3.80
N THR A 624 19.39 23.55 -3.34
CA THR A 624 19.86 23.35 -1.98
C THR A 624 18.98 24.00 -0.93
N TYR A 625 17.95 23.30 -0.43
CA TYR A 625 17.13 23.76 0.67
C TYR A 625 17.36 22.93 1.91
N GLU A 626 17.84 23.61 2.96
CA GLU A 626 17.68 23.11 4.31
C GLU A 626 16.18 23.12 4.64
N ARG A 627 15.58 21.95 4.83
CA ARG A 627 14.24 21.82 5.37
C ARG A 627 14.30 21.31 6.78
N GLU A 628 13.61 21.98 7.65
CA GLU A 628 13.40 21.55 9.01
C GLU A 628 12.06 20.87 9.12
N VAL A 629 12.09 19.65 9.61
CA VAL A 629 10.89 18.89 9.96
C VAL A 629 10.93 18.62 11.44
N TYR A 630 9.84 18.94 12.11
CA TYR A 630 9.71 18.67 13.53
C TYR A 630 8.98 17.35 13.72
N VAL A 631 9.64 16.41 14.38
CA VAL A 631 9.08 15.12 14.73
C VAL A 631 8.82 15.10 16.22
N MET A 632 7.55 14.99 16.62
CA MET A 632 7.19 14.84 18.01
C MET A 632 7.07 13.35 18.34
N ILE A 633 7.84 12.89 19.31
CA ILE A 633 7.74 11.53 19.85
C ILE A 633 6.93 11.63 21.13
N PRO A 634 5.67 11.12 21.14
CA PRO A 634 4.82 11.20 22.31
C PRO A 634 5.37 10.36 23.45
N VAL A 635 5.31 10.88 24.66
CA VAL A 635 5.76 10.21 25.87
C VAL A 635 4.76 10.43 27.01
N ASP A 636 4.59 9.44 27.83
CA ASP A 636 3.79 9.52 29.07
C ASP A 636 4.69 9.98 30.24
N LEU A 637 5.23 11.19 30.10
CA LEU A 637 6.10 11.84 31.07
C LEU A 637 5.71 13.30 31.20
N PRO A 638 5.80 13.89 32.42
CA PRO A 638 5.53 15.32 32.60
C PRO A 638 6.46 16.20 31.76
N GLU A 639 5.96 17.39 31.39
CA GLU A 639 6.77 18.42 30.77
C GLU A 639 7.99 18.76 31.63
N GLY A 640 9.13 19.01 31.01
CA GLY A 640 10.39 19.29 31.68
C GLY A 640 11.20 18.04 32.13
N THR A 641 10.62 16.82 32.00
CA THR A 641 11.36 15.60 32.32
C THR A 641 12.52 15.42 31.34
N LYS A 642 13.71 15.10 31.88
CA LYS A 642 14.87 14.74 31.05
C LYS A 642 14.80 13.27 30.64
N THR A 643 15.07 12.96 29.38
CA THR A 643 14.99 11.62 28.83
C THR A 643 16.18 11.32 27.91
N ASP A 644 16.60 10.08 27.90
CA ASP A 644 17.44 9.54 26.86
C ASP A 644 16.53 8.91 25.80
N ILE A 645 16.71 9.30 24.54
CA ILE A 645 15.91 8.82 23.41
C ILE A 645 16.81 8.06 22.45
N SER A 646 16.36 6.88 22.04
CA SER A 646 16.91 6.23 20.84
C SER A 646 15.79 5.76 19.93
N PHE A 647 16.04 5.75 18.62
CA PHE A 647 15.09 5.23 17.65
C PHE A 647 15.82 4.69 16.42
N LEU A 648 15.13 3.84 15.69
CA LEU A 648 15.60 3.36 14.40
C LEU A 648 15.12 4.31 13.30
N TYR A 649 16.01 4.68 12.40
CA TYR A 649 15.67 5.46 11.23
C TYR A 649 16.16 4.77 9.95
N ARG A 650 15.52 5.06 8.85
CA ARG A 650 16.00 4.79 7.50
C ARG A 650 15.52 5.88 6.55
N THR A 651 16.19 5.99 5.44
CA THR A 651 15.77 6.88 4.36
C THR A 651 15.65 6.10 3.06
N ASN A 652 14.95 6.63 2.10
CA ASN A 652 14.87 6.11 0.73
C ASN A 652 15.39 7.15 -0.27
N ASN A 653 16.30 8.01 0.14
CA ASN A 653 16.88 8.99 -0.76
C ASN A 653 17.80 8.29 -1.77
N GLU A 654 17.58 8.52 -3.07
CA GLU A 654 18.36 7.96 -4.17
C GLU A 654 19.61 8.82 -4.50
N ASN A 655 19.79 9.98 -3.86
CA ASN A 655 20.89 10.90 -4.13
C ASN A 655 21.99 10.77 -3.03
N GLU A 656 23.21 10.54 -3.46
CA GLU A 656 24.38 10.29 -2.59
C GLU A 656 24.90 11.53 -1.86
N SER A 657 24.30 12.72 -2.00
CA SER A 657 24.90 14.01 -1.61
C SER A 657 24.18 14.77 -0.49
N GLY A 658 23.33 14.13 0.30
CA GLY A 658 22.61 14.80 1.37
C GLY A 658 23.07 14.43 2.77
N TYR A 659 22.85 15.26 3.78
CA TYR A 659 23.01 14.90 5.18
C TYR A 659 21.73 15.11 5.98
N LEU A 660 21.58 14.31 7.03
CA LEU A 660 20.47 14.35 7.95
C LEU A 660 21.00 14.77 9.33
N GLY A 661 20.56 15.91 9.82
CA GLY A 661 20.84 16.35 11.18
C GLY A 661 19.61 16.15 12.08
N PHE A 662 19.83 15.67 13.29
CA PHE A 662 18.80 15.56 14.31
C PHE A 662 19.12 16.51 15.46
N TYR A 663 18.10 17.18 15.98
CA TYR A 663 18.22 18.11 17.10
C TYR A 663 17.13 17.80 18.13
N ALA A 664 17.46 17.91 19.40
CA ALA A 664 16.51 17.85 20.49
C ALA A 664 16.53 19.15 21.27
N ASP A 665 15.39 19.65 21.75
CA ASP A 665 15.20 20.83 22.61
C ASP A 665 15.67 22.18 22.05
N GLY A 666 15.68 22.35 20.74
CA GLY A 666 16.15 23.59 20.13
C GLY A 666 17.65 23.88 20.34
N LYS A 667 18.38 22.99 20.96
CA LYS A 667 19.86 23.01 21.04
C LYS A 667 20.41 22.11 19.94
N ILE A 668 21.31 22.68 19.15
CA ILE A 668 22.04 21.97 18.12
C ILE A 668 23.04 21.06 18.84
N ASN A 669 22.70 19.81 19.01
CA ASN A 669 23.72 18.79 19.20
C ASN A 669 24.07 18.30 17.81
N ASP A 670 25.11 18.87 17.22
CA ASP A 670 25.71 18.41 15.97
C ASP A 670 26.26 16.99 16.17
N THR A 671 25.40 16.01 16.12
CA THR A 671 25.83 14.68 15.73
C THR A 671 25.79 14.69 14.21
N ASP A 672 26.90 15.04 13.59
CA ASP A 672 27.17 14.72 12.20
C ASP A 672 26.97 13.22 12.01
N ILE A 673 25.78 12.84 11.66
CA ILE A 673 25.56 11.51 11.14
C ILE A 673 26.21 11.55 9.77
N ASN A 674 27.39 10.93 9.70
CA ASN A 674 28.14 10.78 8.48
C ASN A 674 27.18 10.42 7.34
N PRO A 675 27.10 11.19 6.26
CA PRO A 675 26.07 11.12 5.22
C PRO A 675 26.14 9.87 4.34
N CYS A 676 26.80 8.82 4.77
CA CYS A 676 26.72 7.52 4.09
C CYS A 676 25.29 7.02 4.18
N TRP A 677 24.43 7.65 3.35
CA TRP A 677 23.12 7.16 3.03
C TRP A 677 23.26 5.79 2.40
N HIS A 678 23.07 4.76 3.20
CA HIS A 678 23.03 3.44 2.62
C HIS A 678 21.66 3.27 1.96
N LEU A 679 21.66 3.26 0.66
CA LEU A 679 20.52 2.95 -0.24
C LEU A 679 19.95 1.54 -0.02
N ASP A 680 20.47 0.81 0.97
CA ASP A 680 20.07 -0.55 1.30
C ASP A 680 18.71 -0.67 2.00
N GLY A 681 18.06 0.45 2.31
CA GLY A 681 16.80 0.48 3.02
C GLY A 681 16.85 -0.09 4.44
N GLN A 682 18.04 -0.25 5.02
CA GLN A 682 18.23 -0.80 6.35
C GLN A 682 17.96 0.25 7.44
N TYR A 683 17.42 -0.21 8.56
CA TYR A 683 17.23 0.64 9.73
C TYR A 683 18.51 0.75 10.54
N ARG A 684 18.78 1.97 11.02
CA ARG A 684 19.92 2.30 11.88
C ARG A 684 19.43 2.96 13.15
N GLU A 685 20.12 2.73 14.25
CA GLU A 685 19.80 3.33 15.54
C GLU A 685 20.54 4.66 15.71
N ILE A 686 19.81 5.65 16.22
CA ILE A 686 20.34 6.92 16.70
C ILE A 686 19.85 7.16 18.13
N SER A 687 20.67 7.79 18.96
CA SER A 687 20.32 8.11 20.33
C SER A 687 20.65 9.56 20.69
N PHE A 688 19.79 10.17 21.50
CA PHE A 688 19.96 11.49 22.07
C PHE A 688 19.96 11.37 23.60
N LYS A 689 20.81 12.15 24.24
CA LYS A 689 20.92 12.20 25.68
C LYS A 689 20.23 13.43 26.25
N GLN A 690 19.53 13.27 27.37
CA GLN A 690 18.91 14.35 28.14
C GLN A 690 17.96 15.24 27.34
N ALA A 691 17.24 14.67 26.38
CA ALA A 691 16.18 15.38 25.67
C ALA A 691 15.03 15.74 26.62
N GLU A 692 14.52 16.97 26.51
CA GLU A 692 13.47 17.47 27.39
C GLU A 692 12.09 17.21 26.84
N VAL A 693 11.21 16.70 27.69
CA VAL A 693 9.81 16.50 27.36
C VAL A 693 9.09 17.86 27.35
N ALA A 694 8.43 18.18 26.26
CA ALA A 694 7.69 19.42 26.08
C ALA A 694 6.24 19.15 25.65
N SER A 695 5.34 20.10 25.93
CA SER A 695 3.98 20.05 25.39
C SER A 695 3.95 20.51 23.93
N VAL A 696 2.94 20.07 23.19
CA VAL A 696 2.69 20.54 21.81
C VAL A 696 2.60 22.06 21.75
N TYR A 697 2.01 22.69 22.76
CA TYR A 697 1.90 24.16 22.84
C TYR A 697 3.25 24.82 23.03
N THR A 698 4.04 24.32 23.97
CA THR A 698 5.39 24.82 24.24
C THR A 698 6.27 24.72 23.01
N VAL A 699 6.14 23.62 22.27
CA VAL A 699 6.88 23.42 21.01
C VAL A 699 6.42 24.40 19.95
N ALA A 700 5.12 24.50 19.72
CA ALA A 700 4.58 25.42 18.71
C ALA A 700 4.98 26.87 18.98
N GLU A 701 4.93 27.30 20.26
CA GLU A 701 5.34 28.62 20.69
C GLU A 701 6.83 28.88 20.47
N LYS A 702 7.69 27.95 20.92
CA LYS A 702 9.16 28.07 20.76
C LYS A 702 9.61 28.09 19.30
N LEU A 703 8.86 27.45 18.42
CA LEU A 703 9.20 27.33 17.00
C LEU A 703 8.45 28.36 16.12
N GLY A 704 7.58 29.19 16.72
CA GLY A 704 6.76 30.14 15.94
C GLY A 704 5.81 29.45 14.97
N LEU A 705 5.45 28.18 15.22
CA LEU A 705 4.55 27.42 14.36
C LEU A 705 3.09 27.79 14.67
N PRO A 706 2.26 28.01 13.66
CA PRO A 706 0.85 28.23 13.92
C PRO A 706 0.23 26.95 14.51
N LEU A 707 -0.48 27.10 15.62
CA LEU A 707 -1.21 26.00 16.29
C LEU A 707 -2.23 25.29 15.37
N ASN A 708 -2.53 25.89 14.23
CA ASN A 708 -3.41 25.37 13.18
C ASN A 708 -2.65 24.76 12.00
N GLY A 709 -1.33 24.63 12.09
CA GLY A 709 -0.56 23.92 11.06
C GLY A 709 -1.04 22.47 10.94
N LEU A 710 -1.11 21.94 9.72
CA LEU A 710 -1.68 20.62 9.40
C LEU A 710 -1.18 19.47 10.31
N MET A 711 0.03 19.59 10.85
CA MET A 711 0.61 18.61 11.77
C MET A 711 0.13 18.78 13.22
N LEU A 712 -0.12 20.00 13.67
CA LEU A 712 -0.57 20.30 15.04
C LEU A 712 -2.09 20.15 15.22
N ALA A 713 -2.87 20.33 14.15
CA ALA A 713 -4.33 20.19 14.18
C ALA A 713 -4.81 18.76 14.49
N PHE A 714 -3.95 17.77 14.30
CA PHE A 714 -4.27 16.37 14.56
C PHE A 714 -3.73 15.85 15.91
N LEU A 715 -3.02 16.67 16.67
CA LEU A 715 -2.49 16.25 17.97
C LEU A 715 -3.47 16.63 19.09
N PRO A 716 -3.74 15.70 20.04
CA PRO A 716 -4.50 16.03 21.23
C PRO A 716 -3.84 17.18 21.99
N ARG A 717 -4.64 18.12 22.46
CA ARG A 717 -4.18 19.36 23.11
C ARG A 717 -3.35 19.19 24.38
N HIS A 718 -3.24 17.98 24.91
CA HIS A 718 -2.53 17.65 26.15
C HIS A 718 -1.45 16.58 25.95
N LEU A 719 -0.94 16.44 24.74
CA LEU A 719 0.13 15.50 24.48
C LEU A 719 1.46 16.09 24.94
N PHE A 720 2.19 15.34 25.74
CA PHE A 720 3.60 15.61 26.03
C PHE A 720 4.48 14.75 25.15
N GLY A 721 5.60 15.29 24.73
CA GLY A 721 6.51 14.54 23.87
C GLY A 721 7.88 15.17 23.78
N VAL A 722 8.78 14.45 23.16
CA VAL A 722 10.08 14.98 22.79
C VAL A 722 10.04 15.34 21.33
N VAL A 723 10.48 16.58 21.05
CA VAL A 723 10.51 17.11 19.71
C VAL A 723 11.89 16.97 19.15
N LEU A 724 11.97 16.34 18.00
CA LEU A 724 13.18 16.26 17.20
C LEU A 724 13.04 17.20 16.01
N ARG A 725 13.98 18.11 15.89
CA ARG A 725 14.15 18.91 14.69
C ARG A 725 15.04 18.12 13.73
N VAL A 726 14.51 17.80 12.58
CA VAL A 726 15.26 17.08 11.54
C VAL A 726 15.58 18.06 10.43
N LYS A 727 16.86 18.26 10.18
CA LYS A 727 17.37 19.08 9.10
C LYS A 727 17.83 18.17 7.96
N ALA A 728 17.18 18.23 6.82
CA ALA A 728 17.57 17.50 5.63
C ALA A 728 18.14 18.46 4.60
N MET A 729 19.35 18.18 4.17
CA MET A 729 19.94 18.83 3.01
C MET A 729 19.89 17.80 1.88
N ASP A 730 18.92 17.85 1.16
CA ASP A 730 18.68 17.50 -0.21
C ASP A 730 17.23 17.08 -0.47
N ALA A 731 16.76 17.38 -1.64
CA ALA A 731 15.37 17.24 -1.99
C ALA A 731 15.10 15.82 -2.48
N GLY A 732 14.26 15.07 -1.79
CA GLY A 732 13.63 13.94 -2.43
C GLY A 732 13.69 12.59 -1.76
N GLY A 733 13.85 12.54 -0.45
CA GLY A 733 13.79 11.27 0.28
C GLY A 733 12.66 11.22 1.31
N TYR A 734 12.34 10.01 1.77
CA TYR A 734 11.50 9.79 2.94
C TYR A 734 12.38 9.41 4.13
N LEU A 735 12.13 10.06 5.27
CA LEU A 735 12.68 9.63 6.55
C LEU A 735 11.65 8.76 7.25
N PHE A 736 12.02 7.54 7.53
CA PHE A 736 11.23 6.63 8.36
C PHE A 736 11.87 6.54 9.74
N VAL A 737 11.09 6.85 10.77
CA VAL A 737 11.50 6.74 12.16
C VAL A 737 10.72 5.61 12.80
N ARG A 738 11.42 4.73 13.55
CA ARG A 738 10.85 3.56 14.20
C ARG A 738 11.31 3.41 15.62
N SER A 739 10.48 2.71 16.39
CA SER A 739 10.88 2.12 17.68
C SER A 739 11.54 3.11 18.62
N PRO A 740 10.96 4.29 18.88
CA PRO A 740 11.54 5.18 19.87
C PRO A 740 11.62 4.47 21.21
N ARG A 741 12.81 4.50 21.80
CA ARG A 741 13.06 4.09 23.18
C ARG A 741 13.33 5.34 23.97
N ILE A 742 12.57 5.55 25.03
CA ILE A 742 12.71 6.71 25.89
C ILE A 742 12.95 6.20 27.29
N MET A 743 14.06 6.63 27.87
CA MET A 743 14.43 6.31 29.24
C MET A 743 14.49 7.62 30.03
N GLN A 744 13.76 7.68 31.13
CA GLN A 744 13.88 8.82 32.04
C GLN A 744 15.29 8.81 32.62
N VAL A 745 15.92 9.97 32.64
CA VAL A 745 17.22 10.18 33.30
C VAL A 745 16.91 10.80 34.66
N ASP A 746 17.41 10.19 35.72
CA ASP A 746 17.25 10.68 37.10
C ASP A 746 18.03 11.97 37.32
#